data_2db053b828364085de678d32b3e69231
#
_entry.id   2db053b828364085de678d32b3e69231
#
_cell.length_a   1.000
_cell.length_b   1.000
_cell.length_c   1.000
_cell.angle_alpha   90.00
_cell.angle_beta   90.00
_cell.angle_gamma   90.00
#
_symmetry.space_group_name_H-M   'P 1'
#
loop_
_entity.id
_entity.type
_entity.pdbx_description
1 polymer ?
#
loop_
_entity_poly.entity_id
_entity_poly.type
_entity_poly.pdbx_seq_one_letter_code
_entity_poly.pdbx_strand_id
1 'polypeptide(L)'
;MSGPVVTQRPTSVKAAKDRGVPQMPPVPNKEDITATWDYLEMGINRVMHHFTSGIDMQSYMGLYTAVHNFCTSQKAVSPHGGSPANNAAGPQRGAHLLGEELYRHLIEYLNGHLGQLLDTSRTHSDEALLQFYIKEWSRYTNSAKYIHHIFRYLNRHWVKREMDEGKKSIYDVYTLHLVQWRQNLFSPVSGKVMEAVLKLVEKHRNGETIEHSQIKAVVDSFVSLGLDDADPTKPTLDVYRYNFEKPFISATRSYYQAESQQFLAENSVIEYMKKAVSRLEEEEQRVTMYLHPDIKAQLTTACNETLISSHSTLLRDEFQTLLDNDREDDMKRMYGLLSRIVDGLEPLRNKFETHVRRVGLAAVAKVAADAEKLEPKVYVDALLETHTKFQGLVKRAFNDEPEFTRSLDNACREFVNRNEVCKSGSNKSPELLAKYTDVLLRKSGTSVEEAELEATLTQIMTVFKYIEDKDVFQKFYSRMLARRLVHSNSSSDDAETSMISKLKEACGFEYTNKLQRMFQDMQISKDLNSGFRAHCEEYEHKIDSQYSILGTGFWPLTAPSTTFAPPAEIQKDCDRFTMFYRNKHEGRKLTWLWQLCKGEVKATYSKSKTPYTFQVSAYQMAVLLLFNDKDTHTYEEIASATSLNRESLDPALTITLKAKVLIAEGGKVGPGTTFKLNYDFKNKKIRINLNVAQKTEQKQEEAETNNTIEEDRRILLQSVIVRIMKARKRMKHSQLVSETINHIKNRFVPKVADIKKGIETLLDKEYLERLNDDELGYLA
;
A
#
# COMPACT_ATOMS: atom_id res chain seq x y z
N MET A 1 35.74 -45.87 18.71
CA MET A 1 36.14 -47.29 18.58
C MET A 1 35.31 -47.88 17.47
N SER A 2 35.87 -47.99 16.37
CA SER A 2 35.31 -48.13 15.07
C SER A 2 36.25 -48.97 14.22
N GLY A 3 35.77 -50.05 13.70
CA GLY A 3 36.50 -50.90 12.77
C GLY A 3 36.05 -50.65 11.35
N PRO A 4 36.94 -50.78 10.35
CA PRO A 4 36.63 -50.50 8.96
C PRO A 4 35.92 -51.64 8.26
N VAL A 5 34.90 -51.30 7.46
CA VAL A 5 34.18 -52.23 6.60
C VAL A 5 35.00 -52.45 5.34
N VAL A 6 35.36 -53.68 5.11
CA VAL A 6 36.07 -54.22 3.96
C VAL A 6 35.12 -54.26 2.76
N THR A 7 35.45 -53.53 1.69
CA THR A 7 34.80 -53.62 0.38
C THR A 7 35.20 -54.91 -0.34
N GLN A 8 34.29 -55.86 -0.45
CA GLN A 8 34.43 -57.00 -1.37
C GLN A 8 34.12 -56.56 -2.80
N ARG A 9 35.05 -56.79 -3.71
CA ARG A 9 34.85 -56.71 -5.17
C ARG A 9 33.89 -57.83 -5.61
N PRO A 10 32.89 -57.53 -6.44
CA PRO A 10 32.10 -58.61 -7.01
C PRO A 10 32.91 -59.31 -8.10
N THR A 11 32.93 -60.62 -7.96
CA THR A 11 33.48 -61.60 -8.86
C THR A 11 32.78 -61.57 -10.22
N SER A 12 33.57 -61.80 -11.24
CA SER A 12 33.24 -61.94 -12.67
C SER A 12 31.91 -62.62 -12.95
N VAL A 13 30.99 -61.87 -13.58
CA VAL A 13 29.79 -62.39 -14.26
C VAL A 13 30.30 -63.06 -15.58
N LYS A 14 30.12 -64.35 -15.66
CA LYS A 14 30.34 -65.13 -16.90
C LYS A 14 29.47 -64.56 -18.00
N ALA A 15 30.10 -64.20 -19.14
CA ALA A 15 29.43 -63.82 -20.40
C ALA A 15 28.38 -64.88 -20.78
N ALA A 16 27.11 -64.47 -20.84
CA ALA A 16 26.06 -65.24 -21.48
C ALA A 16 26.36 -65.30 -22.96
N LYS A 17 26.43 -66.49 -23.48
CA LYS A 17 26.64 -66.74 -24.93
C LYS A 17 25.60 -65.98 -25.76
N ASP A 18 26.11 -65.06 -26.58
CA ASP A 18 25.41 -64.36 -27.68
C ASP A 18 24.71 -65.38 -28.57
N ARG A 19 23.36 -65.34 -28.57
CA ARG A 19 22.58 -66.00 -29.64
C ARG A 19 22.69 -65.10 -30.85
N GLY A 20 23.40 -65.60 -31.87
CA GLY A 20 23.78 -65.04 -33.13
C GLY A 20 22.93 -63.87 -33.66
N VAL A 21 23.40 -62.68 -33.49
CA VAL A 21 23.06 -61.55 -34.34
C VAL A 21 23.71 -61.83 -35.71
N PRO A 22 22.99 -61.85 -36.80
CA PRO A 22 23.59 -62.06 -38.14
C PRO A 22 24.72 -61.09 -38.37
N GLN A 23 25.94 -61.61 -38.64
CA GLN A 23 27.08 -60.74 -38.97
C GLN A 23 26.78 -59.97 -40.24
N MET A 24 27.14 -58.68 -40.27
CA MET A 24 27.07 -57.91 -41.52
C MET A 24 28.00 -58.49 -42.57
N PRO A 25 27.59 -58.52 -43.85
CA PRO A 25 28.45 -58.90 -44.94
C PRO A 25 29.70 -58.01 -45.01
N PRO A 26 30.77 -58.38 -45.73
CA PRO A 26 31.92 -57.52 -45.94
C PRO A 26 31.52 -56.21 -46.64
N VAL A 27 32.25 -55.12 -46.31
CA VAL A 27 31.99 -53.80 -46.93
C VAL A 27 32.08 -53.91 -48.45
N PRO A 28 31.04 -53.43 -49.22
CA PRO A 28 30.97 -53.56 -50.70
C PRO A 28 32.04 -52.73 -51.39
N ASN A 29 32.20 -53.02 -52.69
CA ASN A 29 33.16 -52.31 -53.55
C ASN A 29 32.73 -50.82 -53.71
N LYS A 30 33.69 -49.90 -53.77
CA LYS A 30 33.51 -48.44 -53.74
C LYS A 30 32.70 -47.86 -54.87
N GLU A 31 32.41 -48.59 -55.90
CA GLU A 31 31.86 -48.05 -57.12
C GLU A 31 30.42 -48.44 -57.43
N ASP A 32 29.81 -49.33 -56.65
CA ASP A 32 28.45 -49.80 -56.85
C ASP A 32 27.48 -49.18 -55.82
N ILE A 33 26.64 -48.27 -56.28
CA ILE A 33 25.63 -47.62 -55.46
C ILE A 33 24.61 -48.60 -54.91
N THR A 34 24.19 -49.57 -55.71
CA THR A 34 23.16 -50.55 -55.37
C THR A 34 23.66 -51.43 -54.23
N ALA A 35 24.84 -52.04 -54.40
CA ALA A 35 25.45 -52.89 -53.39
C ALA A 35 25.80 -52.08 -52.10
N THR A 36 26.22 -50.82 -52.26
CA THR A 36 26.50 -49.95 -51.15
C THR A 36 25.22 -49.60 -50.39
N TRP A 37 24.13 -49.27 -51.10
CA TRP A 37 22.86 -48.96 -50.47
C TRP A 37 22.24 -50.20 -49.80
N ASP A 38 22.21 -51.34 -50.41
CA ASP A 38 21.72 -52.58 -49.80
C ASP A 38 22.46 -52.92 -48.51
N TYR A 39 23.77 -52.70 -48.48
CA TYR A 39 24.55 -52.84 -47.27
C TYR A 39 24.18 -51.83 -46.18
N LEU A 40 24.01 -50.56 -46.56
CA LEU A 40 23.59 -49.45 -45.59
C LEU A 40 22.17 -49.69 -45.15
N GLU A 41 21.25 -50.08 -46.00
CA GLU A 41 19.86 -50.34 -45.69
C GLU A 41 19.72 -51.48 -44.66
N MET A 42 20.48 -52.57 -44.83
CA MET A 42 20.54 -53.65 -43.79
C MET A 42 20.94 -53.07 -42.40
N GLY A 43 21.97 -52.22 -42.38
CA GLY A 43 22.43 -51.59 -41.15
C GLY A 43 21.43 -50.59 -40.56
N ILE A 44 20.83 -49.75 -41.40
CA ILE A 44 19.77 -48.78 -41.01
C ILE A 44 18.56 -49.52 -40.48
N ASN A 45 18.09 -50.57 -41.16
CA ASN A 45 16.99 -51.41 -40.71
C ASN A 45 17.24 -51.99 -39.32
N ARG A 46 18.47 -52.42 -39.05
CA ARG A 46 18.87 -52.96 -37.77
C ARG A 46 18.80 -51.87 -36.66
N VAL A 47 19.31 -50.65 -36.95
CA VAL A 47 19.20 -49.52 -36.02
C VAL A 47 17.76 -49.15 -35.77
N MET A 48 16.93 -49.11 -36.81
CA MET A 48 15.53 -48.67 -36.72
C MET A 48 14.63 -49.68 -36.00
N HIS A 49 14.85 -51.00 -36.18
CA HIS A 49 13.96 -52.04 -35.65
C HIS A 49 14.49 -52.71 -34.38
N HIS A 50 15.81 -52.77 -34.16
CA HIS A 50 16.44 -53.49 -33.03
C HIS A 50 17.34 -52.60 -32.19
N PHE A 51 16.87 -51.39 -31.86
CA PHE A 51 17.61 -50.38 -31.13
C PHE A 51 18.17 -50.92 -29.77
N THR A 52 17.40 -51.76 -29.07
CA THR A 52 17.76 -52.31 -27.74
C THR A 52 18.92 -53.28 -27.80
N SER A 53 19.18 -53.96 -28.91
CA SER A 53 20.31 -54.88 -29.07
C SER A 53 21.59 -54.17 -29.50
N GLY A 54 21.51 -52.91 -29.89
CA GLY A 54 22.65 -52.09 -30.32
C GLY A 54 23.27 -52.54 -31.65
N ILE A 55 24.24 -51.77 -32.15
CA ILE A 55 25.16 -52.17 -33.19
C ILE A 55 26.53 -52.39 -32.58
N ASP A 56 27.14 -53.51 -32.89
CA ASP A 56 28.52 -53.74 -32.49
C ASP A 56 29.47 -52.77 -33.22
N MET A 57 30.64 -52.53 -32.60
CA MET A 57 31.60 -51.55 -33.13
C MET A 57 32.10 -51.88 -34.54
N GLN A 58 32.21 -53.17 -34.89
CA GLN A 58 32.68 -53.60 -36.17
C GLN A 58 31.64 -53.30 -37.25
N SER A 59 30.33 -53.57 -37.02
CA SER A 59 29.24 -53.24 -37.91
C SER A 59 29.11 -51.72 -38.07
N TYR A 60 29.22 -50.94 -36.99
CA TYR A 60 29.19 -49.47 -37.05
C TYR A 60 30.32 -48.90 -37.93
N MET A 61 31.57 -49.38 -37.70
CA MET A 61 32.72 -48.98 -38.50
C MET A 61 32.57 -49.39 -39.97
N GLY A 62 31.97 -50.57 -40.26
CA GLY A 62 31.66 -50.99 -41.60
C GLY A 62 30.70 -50.07 -42.32
N LEU A 63 29.60 -49.69 -41.68
CA LEU A 63 28.61 -48.75 -42.24
C LEU A 63 29.23 -47.38 -42.51
N TYR A 64 29.98 -46.84 -41.54
CA TYR A 64 30.67 -45.54 -41.72
C TYR A 64 31.69 -45.62 -42.88
N THR A 65 32.45 -46.72 -42.95
CA THR A 65 33.42 -46.92 -44.02
C THR A 65 32.75 -47.04 -45.38
N ALA A 66 31.59 -47.69 -45.47
CA ALA A 66 30.80 -47.75 -46.73
C ALA A 66 30.40 -46.39 -47.25
N VAL A 67 29.85 -45.52 -46.33
CA VAL A 67 29.50 -44.12 -46.66
C VAL A 67 30.74 -43.32 -47.09
N HIS A 68 31.83 -43.42 -46.34
CA HIS A 68 33.08 -42.73 -46.66
C HIS A 68 33.65 -43.17 -48.04
N ASN A 69 33.76 -44.46 -48.22
CA ASN A 69 34.34 -45.03 -49.47
C ASN A 69 33.51 -44.65 -50.72
N PHE A 70 32.20 -44.66 -50.56
CA PHE A 70 31.33 -44.27 -51.69
C PHE A 70 31.49 -42.80 -52.03
N CYS A 71 31.44 -41.91 -50.99
CA CYS A 71 31.60 -40.47 -51.18
C CYS A 71 32.99 -40.08 -51.77
N THR A 72 34.02 -40.89 -51.53
CA THR A 72 35.39 -40.65 -51.99
C THR A 72 35.79 -41.46 -53.22
N SER A 73 34.88 -42.26 -53.85
CA SER A 73 35.18 -43.08 -55.02
C SER A 73 35.50 -42.27 -56.29
N GLN A 74 36.42 -42.80 -57.16
CA GLN A 74 36.93 -42.06 -58.30
C GLN A 74 36.02 -42.08 -59.53
N LYS A 75 34.83 -42.67 -59.52
CA LYS A 75 33.87 -42.63 -60.64
C LYS A 75 33.26 -41.24 -60.93
N ALA A 76 33.77 -40.21 -60.27
CA ALA A 76 33.46 -38.82 -60.58
C ALA A 76 34.15 -38.27 -61.83
N VAL A 77 34.95 -39.06 -62.53
CA VAL A 77 35.67 -38.63 -63.72
C VAL A 77 35.28 -39.55 -64.89
N SER A 78 34.29 -39.04 -65.67
CA SER A 78 33.96 -39.32 -67.04
C SER A 78 33.80 -40.72 -67.61
N PRO A 79 32.65 -40.98 -68.29
CA PRO A 79 32.68 -41.80 -69.51
C PRO A 79 32.18 -40.99 -70.70
N HIS A 80 33.07 -40.32 -71.41
CA HIS A 80 32.97 -40.18 -72.86
C HIS A 80 34.23 -39.53 -73.38
N GLY A 81 34.88 -40.30 -74.33
CA GLY A 81 36.11 -39.91 -74.93
C GLY A 81 35.96 -38.68 -75.84
N GLY A 82 37.04 -37.92 -75.94
CA GLY A 82 37.20 -36.80 -76.83
C GLY A 82 38.34 -35.89 -76.37
N SER A 83 39.54 -36.11 -76.99
CA SER A 83 40.76 -35.29 -77.17
C SER A 83 41.05 -34.07 -76.28
N PRO A 84 42.34 -33.83 -75.99
CA PRO A 84 42.80 -32.92 -74.96
C PRO A 84 42.93 -31.49 -75.49
N ALA A 85 42.33 -30.55 -74.82
CA ALA A 85 42.77 -29.14 -74.82
C ALA A 85 42.30 -28.36 -73.64
N ASN A 86 43.27 -27.80 -72.92
CA ASN A 86 43.29 -26.63 -72.13
C ASN A 86 42.70 -26.64 -70.69
N ASN A 87 43.67 -26.51 -69.79
CA ASN A 87 43.59 -26.04 -68.42
C ASN A 87 42.52 -25.01 -68.13
N ALA A 88 41.54 -25.39 -67.35
CA ALA A 88 40.92 -24.50 -66.39
C ALA A 88 40.38 -25.34 -65.20
N ALA A 89 40.92 -25.14 -64.03
CA ALA A 89 40.55 -25.83 -62.83
C ALA A 89 39.09 -25.51 -62.42
N GLY A 90 38.21 -26.51 -62.66
CA GLY A 90 36.85 -26.53 -62.10
C GLY A 90 36.74 -27.74 -61.17
N PRO A 91 36.50 -27.55 -59.91
CA PRO A 91 36.54 -28.65 -58.94
C PRO A 91 35.23 -29.43 -58.87
N GLN A 92 35.35 -30.74 -58.90
CA GLN A 92 34.53 -31.67 -58.12
C GLN A 92 33.04 -31.84 -58.48
N ARG A 93 32.62 -31.92 -59.73
CA ARG A 93 31.23 -32.28 -60.06
C ARG A 93 30.87 -33.74 -59.74
N GLY A 94 31.82 -34.67 -59.68
CA GLY A 94 31.56 -36.07 -59.45
C GLY A 94 31.21 -36.48 -58.02
N ALA A 95 31.91 -35.94 -57.05
CA ALA A 95 31.60 -36.16 -55.61
C ALA A 95 30.24 -35.59 -55.25
N HIS A 96 29.79 -34.57 -55.96
CA HIS A 96 28.46 -33.94 -55.75
C HIS A 96 27.32 -34.92 -56.10
N LEU A 97 27.37 -35.54 -57.27
CA LEU A 97 26.35 -36.49 -57.76
C LEU A 97 26.22 -37.71 -56.83
N LEU A 98 27.33 -38.25 -56.36
CA LEU A 98 27.35 -39.45 -55.55
C LEU A 98 26.76 -39.18 -54.11
N GLY A 99 27.01 -38.02 -53.55
CA GLY A 99 26.39 -37.60 -52.24
C GLY A 99 24.88 -37.44 -52.39
N GLU A 100 24.40 -36.87 -53.47
CA GLU A 100 22.98 -36.70 -53.76
C GLU A 100 22.25 -38.06 -53.88
N GLU A 101 22.83 -39.04 -54.54
CA GLU A 101 22.23 -40.35 -54.60
C GLU A 101 22.03 -41.06 -53.29
N LEU A 102 23.04 -41.07 -52.45
CA LEU A 102 22.90 -41.61 -51.06
C LEU A 102 21.83 -40.86 -50.24
N TYR A 103 21.82 -39.58 -50.39
CA TYR A 103 20.84 -38.73 -49.66
C TYR A 103 19.40 -39.00 -50.17
N ARG A 104 19.21 -39.17 -51.44
CA ARG A 104 17.91 -39.50 -52.04
C ARG A 104 17.42 -40.90 -51.63
N HIS A 105 18.28 -41.92 -51.67
CA HIS A 105 17.94 -43.23 -51.14
C HIS A 105 17.59 -43.26 -49.68
N LEU A 106 18.26 -42.44 -48.90
CA LEU A 106 17.91 -42.28 -47.47
C LEU A 106 16.52 -41.66 -47.29
N ILE A 107 16.16 -40.65 -48.10
CA ILE A 107 14.81 -40.07 -48.10
C ILE A 107 13.75 -41.11 -48.49
N GLU A 108 14.01 -41.89 -49.56
CA GLU A 108 13.08 -42.93 -50.06
C GLU A 108 12.84 -43.99 -48.95
N TYR A 109 13.91 -44.43 -48.29
CA TYR A 109 13.82 -45.36 -47.17
C TYR A 109 12.99 -44.80 -45.98
N LEU A 110 13.29 -43.58 -45.58
CA LEU A 110 12.56 -42.93 -44.46
C LEU A 110 11.08 -42.77 -44.82
N ASN A 111 10.74 -42.41 -46.06
CA ASN A 111 9.36 -42.28 -46.49
C ASN A 111 8.62 -43.63 -46.46
N GLY A 112 9.26 -44.71 -46.92
CA GLY A 112 8.71 -46.05 -46.82
C GLY A 112 8.46 -46.52 -45.39
N HIS A 113 9.44 -46.34 -44.53
CA HIS A 113 9.34 -46.65 -43.09
C HIS A 113 8.24 -45.87 -42.40
N LEU A 114 8.18 -44.56 -42.60
CA LEU A 114 7.16 -43.68 -41.99
C LEU A 114 5.76 -43.96 -42.53
N GLY A 115 5.64 -44.37 -43.81
CA GLY A 115 4.37 -44.82 -44.38
C GLY A 115 3.82 -46.06 -43.68
N GLN A 116 4.65 -47.06 -43.39
CA GLN A 116 4.27 -48.24 -42.63
C GLN A 116 3.85 -47.89 -41.19
N LEU A 117 4.56 -46.96 -40.52
CA LEU A 117 4.18 -46.47 -39.22
C LEU A 117 2.84 -45.70 -39.23
N LEU A 118 2.61 -44.92 -40.29
CA LEU A 118 1.32 -44.21 -40.48
C LEU A 118 0.16 -45.20 -40.64
N ASP A 119 0.29 -46.24 -41.43
CA ASP A 119 -0.74 -47.27 -41.58
C ASP A 119 -1.00 -48.03 -40.25
N THR A 120 0.05 -48.34 -39.52
CA THR A 120 -0.07 -48.95 -38.20
C THR A 120 -0.76 -48.00 -37.20
N SER A 121 -0.46 -46.70 -37.25
CA SER A 121 -1.08 -45.69 -36.36
C SER A 121 -2.60 -45.62 -36.52
N ARG A 122 -3.13 -45.90 -37.71
CA ARG A 122 -4.57 -45.92 -38.02
C ARG A 122 -5.36 -47.00 -37.28
N THR A 123 -4.67 -48.06 -36.82
CA THR A 123 -5.29 -49.15 -36.05
C THR A 123 -5.44 -48.84 -34.55
N HIS A 124 -4.84 -47.76 -34.08
CA HIS A 124 -4.85 -47.32 -32.70
C HIS A 124 -5.74 -46.08 -32.50
N SER A 125 -6.34 -45.97 -31.34
CA SER A 125 -7.18 -44.83 -30.96
C SER A 125 -6.85 -44.37 -29.53
N ASP A 126 -7.13 -43.11 -29.23
CA ASP A 126 -7.02 -42.51 -27.89
C ASP A 126 -5.67 -42.80 -27.19
N GLU A 127 -5.68 -43.37 -26.01
CA GLU A 127 -4.49 -43.62 -25.21
C GLU A 127 -3.52 -44.64 -25.89
N ALA A 128 -4.05 -45.63 -26.57
CA ALA A 128 -3.23 -46.59 -27.34
C ALA A 128 -2.45 -45.92 -28.48
N LEU A 129 -3.09 -44.95 -29.17
CA LEU A 129 -2.43 -44.14 -30.19
C LEU A 129 -1.31 -43.29 -29.57
N LEU A 130 -1.55 -42.73 -28.40
CA LEU A 130 -0.59 -41.90 -27.70
C LEU A 130 0.66 -42.70 -27.30
N GLN A 131 0.46 -43.87 -26.71
CA GLN A 131 1.54 -44.79 -26.33
C GLN A 131 2.31 -45.25 -27.56
N PHE A 132 1.62 -45.60 -28.65
CA PHE A 132 2.26 -45.94 -29.91
C PHE A 132 3.12 -44.79 -30.44
N TYR A 133 2.57 -43.58 -30.53
CA TYR A 133 3.27 -42.40 -31.01
C TYR A 133 4.54 -42.10 -30.20
N ILE A 134 4.44 -42.09 -28.87
CA ILE A 134 5.57 -41.81 -27.97
C ILE A 134 6.67 -42.88 -28.13
N LYS A 135 6.28 -44.16 -28.18
CA LYS A 135 7.23 -45.27 -28.35
C LYS A 135 7.97 -45.17 -29.66
N GLU A 136 7.26 -44.96 -30.78
CA GLU A 136 7.87 -44.85 -32.08
C GLU A 136 8.68 -43.56 -32.25
N TRP A 137 8.22 -42.42 -31.69
CA TRP A 137 8.98 -41.19 -31.67
C TRP A 137 10.34 -41.37 -30.94
N SER A 138 10.31 -41.95 -29.76
CA SER A 138 11.52 -42.21 -28.99
C SER A 138 12.49 -43.14 -29.75
N ARG A 139 11.94 -44.22 -30.35
CA ARG A 139 12.74 -45.16 -31.17
C ARG A 139 13.35 -44.46 -32.35
N TYR A 140 12.55 -43.75 -33.12
CA TYR A 140 12.96 -43.05 -34.33
C TYR A 140 14.03 -41.98 -34.09
N THR A 141 13.82 -41.12 -33.12
CA THR A 141 14.78 -40.04 -32.80
C THR A 141 16.11 -40.57 -32.27
N ASN A 142 16.09 -41.63 -31.46
CA ASN A 142 17.31 -42.27 -31.00
C ASN A 142 18.02 -42.96 -32.18
N SER A 143 17.30 -43.64 -33.06
CA SER A 143 17.87 -44.22 -34.26
C SER A 143 18.46 -43.17 -35.19
N ALA A 144 17.77 -42.03 -35.35
CA ALA A 144 18.24 -40.89 -36.15
C ALA A 144 19.61 -40.37 -35.69
N LYS A 145 19.89 -40.35 -34.36
CA LYS A 145 21.20 -39.95 -33.83
C LYS A 145 22.31 -40.90 -34.29
N TYR A 146 22.05 -42.20 -34.23
CA TYR A 146 23.04 -43.19 -34.72
C TYR A 146 23.25 -43.08 -36.22
N ILE A 147 22.19 -42.98 -37.01
CA ILE A 147 22.25 -42.82 -38.48
C ILE A 147 22.99 -41.52 -38.84
N HIS A 148 22.74 -40.42 -38.11
CA HIS A 148 23.48 -39.18 -38.30
C HIS A 148 25.00 -39.37 -38.14
N HIS A 149 25.41 -40.16 -37.14
CA HIS A 149 26.84 -40.49 -36.96
C HIS A 149 27.41 -41.40 -38.07
N ILE A 150 26.64 -42.36 -38.55
CA ILE A 150 27.04 -43.21 -39.71
C ILE A 150 27.28 -42.35 -40.94
N PHE A 151 26.37 -41.37 -41.19
CA PHE A 151 26.46 -40.47 -42.32
C PHE A 151 27.26 -39.18 -42.06
N ARG A 152 28.09 -39.17 -41.01
CA ARG A 152 28.86 -38.00 -40.62
C ARG A 152 29.75 -37.42 -41.71
N TYR A 153 30.34 -38.31 -42.57
CA TYR A 153 31.15 -37.85 -43.69
C TYR A 153 30.32 -37.13 -44.74
N LEU A 154 29.14 -37.67 -45.09
CA LEU A 154 28.18 -37.05 -45.99
C LEU A 154 27.73 -35.67 -45.45
N ASN A 155 27.39 -35.58 -44.20
CA ASN A 155 26.98 -34.32 -43.53
C ASN A 155 28.07 -33.25 -43.63
N ARG A 156 29.33 -33.64 -43.35
CA ARG A 156 30.46 -32.70 -43.26
C ARG A 156 30.87 -32.15 -44.64
N HIS A 157 30.75 -32.93 -45.69
CA HIS A 157 31.31 -32.58 -47.00
C HIS A 157 30.25 -32.25 -48.03
N TRP A 158 29.26 -33.08 -48.26
CA TRP A 158 28.23 -32.86 -49.26
C TRP A 158 27.09 -31.97 -48.71
N VAL A 159 26.46 -32.36 -47.64
CA VAL A 159 25.32 -31.60 -47.08
C VAL A 159 25.72 -30.19 -46.74
N LYS A 160 26.86 -29.99 -46.08
CA LYS A 160 27.33 -28.65 -45.69
C LYS A 160 27.54 -27.76 -46.91
N ARG A 161 28.16 -28.29 -47.97
CA ARG A 161 28.37 -27.53 -49.21
C ARG A 161 27.05 -27.13 -49.85
N GLU A 162 26.11 -28.07 -49.99
CA GLU A 162 24.79 -27.77 -50.58
C GLU A 162 24.00 -26.72 -49.78
N MET A 163 24.12 -26.76 -48.45
CA MET A 163 23.54 -25.73 -47.56
C MET A 163 24.25 -24.37 -47.75
N ASP A 164 25.59 -24.35 -47.83
CA ASP A 164 26.38 -23.14 -48.05
C ASP A 164 26.08 -22.51 -49.43
N GLU A 165 25.70 -23.35 -50.46
CA GLU A 165 25.24 -22.92 -51.79
C GLU A 165 23.78 -22.42 -51.77
N GLY A 166 23.08 -22.47 -50.65
CA GLY A 166 21.73 -21.91 -50.47
C GLY A 166 20.58 -22.84 -50.88
N LYS A 167 20.80 -24.16 -51.03
CA LYS A 167 19.71 -25.11 -51.29
C LYS A 167 18.85 -25.33 -50.05
N LYS A 168 17.59 -24.90 -50.11
CA LYS A 168 16.65 -24.88 -48.98
C LYS A 168 16.07 -26.24 -48.55
N SER A 169 16.22 -27.30 -49.37
CA SER A 169 15.63 -28.63 -49.11
C SER A 169 16.62 -29.68 -48.64
N ILE A 170 17.86 -29.27 -48.36
CA ILE A 170 18.92 -30.17 -47.91
C ILE A 170 19.26 -29.88 -46.48
N TYR A 171 19.22 -30.91 -45.65
CA TYR A 171 19.39 -30.85 -44.21
C TYR A 171 20.48 -31.83 -43.76
N ASP A 172 21.13 -31.59 -42.63
CA ASP A 172 21.90 -32.65 -42.01
C ASP A 172 21.01 -33.88 -41.72
N VAL A 173 21.60 -35.05 -41.67
CA VAL A 173 20.85 -36.32 -41.60
C VAL A 173 19.93 -36.40 -40.38
N TYR A 174 20.28 -35.79 -39.22
CA TYR A 174 19.40 -35.78 -38.09
C TYR A 174 18.17 -34.86 -38.32
N THR A 175 18.41 -33.66 -38.78
CA THR A 175 17.34 -32.71 -39.15
C THR A 175 16.46 -33.27 -40.27
N LEU A 176 17.06 -33.98 -41.25
CA LEU A 176 16.30 -34.69 -42.29
C LEU A 176 15.29 -35.67 -41.66
N HIS A 177 15.70 -36.47 -40.70
CA HIS A 177 14.78 -37.39 -40.02
C HIS A 177 13.62 -36.63 -39.36
N LEU A 178 13.87 -35.51 -38.71
CA LEU A 178 12.81 -34.68 -38.08
C LEU A 178 11.86 -34.11 -39.13
N VAL A 179 12.39 -33.62 -40.26
CA VAL A 179 11.58 -33.09 -41.37
C VAL A 179 10.71 -34.19 -41.99
N GLN A 180 11.28 -35.38 -42.24
CA GLN A 180 10.53 -36.51 -42.82
C GLN A 180 9.44 -36.99 -41.84
N TRP A 181 9.74 -37.11 -40.54
CA TRP A 181 8.73 -37.40 -39.53
C TRP A 181 7.62 -36.36 -39.53
N ARG A 182 7.95 -35.06 -39.54
CA ARG A 182 6.97 -33.96 -39.58
C ARG A 182 6.03 -34.07 -40.77
N GLN A 183 6.57 -34.33 -41.95
CA GLN A 183 5.80 -34.36 -43.19
C GLN A 183 4.95 -35.63 -43.34
N ASN A 184 5.53 -36.81 -43.11
CA ASN A 184 4.92 -38.09 -43.50
C ASN A 184 4.12 -38.75 -42.37
N LEU A 185 4.46 -38.54 -41.10
CA LEU A 185 3.75 -39.14 -39.98
C LEU A 185 3.03 -38.11 -39.12
N PHE A 186 3.75 -37.06 -38.69
CA PHE A 186 3.18 -36.11 -37.74
C PHE A 186 2.00 -35.34 -38.32
N SER A 187 2.14 -34.72 -39.50
CA SER A 187 1.07 -33.91 -40.08
C SER A 187 -0.27 -34.67 -40.25
N PRO A 188 -0.32 -35.93 -40.70
CA PRO A 188 -1.57 -36.71 -40.79
C PRO A 188 -2.14 -37.12 -39.42
N VAL A 189 -1.31 -37.31 -38.38
CA VAL A 189 -1.70 -37.93 -37.10
C VAL A 189 -1.85 -36.89 -35.96
N SER A 190 -1.24 -35.72 -36.12
CA SER A 190 -1.17 -34.69 -35.07
C SER A 190 -2.51 -34.32 -34.43
N GLY A 191 -3.57 -34.20 -35.27
CA GLY A 191 -4.91 -33.89 -34.77
C GLY A 191 -5.48 -34.96 -33.84
N LYS A 192 -5.31 -36.27 -34.19
CA LYS A 192 -5.77 -37.39 -33.36
C LYS A 192 -4.93 -37.55 -32.10
N VAL A 193 -3.62 -37.32 -32.18
CA VAL A 193 -2.72 -37.31 -31.02
C VAL A 193 -3.14 -36.20 -30.05
N MET A 194 -3.42 -35.01 -30.58
CA MET A 194 -3.87 -33.88 -29.76
C MET A 194 -5.24 -34.17 -29.12
N GLU A 195 -6.18 -34.77 -29.81
CA GLU A 195 -7.47 -35.17 -29.24
C GLU A 195 -7.27 -36.17 -28.09
N ALA A 196 -6.40 -37.15 -28.22
CA ALA A 196 -6.08 -38.11 -27.17
C ALA A 196 -5.43 -37.42 -25.96
N VAL A 197 -4.52 -36.45 -26.19
CA VAL A 197 -3.95 -35.63 -25.09
C VAL A 197 -5.02 -34.84 -24.39
N LEU A 198 -5.93 -34.17 -25.08
CA LEU A 198 -7.01 -33.39 -24.48
C LEU A 198 -7.92 -34.25 -23.62
N LYS A 199 -8.25 -35.48 -24.07
CA LYS A 199 -9.02 -36.43 -23.24
C LYS A 199 -8.29 -36.83 -21.96
N LEU A 200 -6.97 -37.02 -21.99
CA LEU A 200 -6.19 -37.28 -20.77
C LEU A 200 -6.16 -36.04 -19.82
N VAL A 201 -6.01 -34.84 -20.36
CA VAL A 201 -6.05 -33.60 -19.59
C VAL A 201 -7.41 -33.40 -18.95
N GLU A 202 -8.51 -33.69 -19.65
CA GLU A 202 -9.87 -33.65 -19.12
C GLU A 202 -10.06 -34.62 -17.98
N LYS A 203 -9.60 -35.89 -18.09
CA LYS A 203 -9.59 -36.85 -16.99
C LYS A 203 -8.83 -36.32 -15.77
N HIS A 204 -7.64 -35.73 -16.00
CA HIS A 204 -6.87 -35.12 -14.91
C HIS A 204 -7.60 -33.94 -14.25
N ARG A 205 -8.30 -33.09 -15.01
CA ARG A 205 -9.15 -32.02 -14.49
C ARG A 205 -10.32 -32.55 -13.66
N ASN A 206 -10.84 -33.69 -14.04
CA ASN A 206 -11.91 -34.38 -13.31
C ASN A 206 -11.43 -35.14 -12.05
N GLY A 207 -10.12 -35.07 -11.74
CA GLY A 207 -9.52 -35.68 -10.56
C GLY A 207 -9.03 -37.12 -10.73
N GLU A 208 -9.02 -37.65 -11.97
CA GLU A 208 -8.47 -38.97 -12.27
C GLU A 208 -6.94 -38.90 -12.32
N THR A 209 -6.30 -39.97 -11.84
CA THR A 209 -4.83 -40.10 -11.91
C THR A 209 -4.41 -40.45 -13.34
N ILE A 210 -3.49 -39.70 -13.93
CA ILE A 210 -2.96 -39.94 -15.25
C ILE A 210 -1.44 -40.08 -15.22
N GLU A 211 -0.88 -40.66 -16.28
CA GLU A 211 0.56 -40.73 -16.46
C GLU A 211 1.10 -39.47 -17.13
N HIS A 212 1.61 -38.52 -16.36
CA HIS A 212 2.09 -37.20 -16.81
C HIS A 212 3.22 -37.29 -17.84
N SER A 213 4.04 -38.36 -17.76
CA SER A 213 5.17 -38.58 -18.67
C SER A 213 4.74 -38.73 -20.15
N GLN A 214 3.54 -39.27 -20.40
CA GLN A 214 3.00 -39.42 -21.76
C GLN A 214 2.73 -38.04 -22.40
N ILE A 215 2.04 -37.15 -21.68
CA ILE A 215 1.76 -35.78 -22.19
C ILE A 215 3.07 -35.02 -22.40
N LYS A 216 3.99 -35.11 -21.43
CA LYS A 216 5.31 -34.46 -21.56
C LYS A 216 6.08 -34.94 -22.79
N ALA A 217 6.12 -36.25 -23.03
CA ALA A 217 6.81 -36.79 -24.20
C ALA A 217 6.21 -36.28 -25.52
N VAL A 218 4.88 -36.11 -25.58
CA VAL A 218 4.23 -35.51 -26.76
C VAL A 218 4.60 -34.04 -26.90
N VAL A 219 4.54 -33.26 -25.84
CA VAL A 219 4.94 -31.85 -25.85
C VAL A 219 6.38 -31.70 -26.33
N ASP A 220 7.30 -32.49 -25.77
CA ASP A 220 8.72 -32.49 -26.16
C ASP A 220 8.92 -32.87 -27.65
N SER A 221 8.11 -33.79 -28.19
CA SER A 221 8.15 -34.12 -29.58
C SER A 221 7.68 -32.99 -30.50
N PHE A 222 6.61 -32.29 -30.13
CA PHE A 222 6.08 -31.14 -30.89
C PHE A 222 7.07 -29.96 -30.88
N VAL A 223 7.73 -29.73 -29.75
CA VAL A 223 8.81 -28.74 -29.64
C VAL A 223 9.99 -29.11 -30.52
N SER A 224 10.41 -30.39 -30.48
CA SER A 224 11.55 -30.88 -31.27
C SER A 224 11.32 -30.82 -32.77
N LEU A 225 10.06 -30.91 -33.26
CA LEU A 225 9.68 -30.77 -34.65
C LEU A 225 9.60 -29.34 -35.16
N GLY A 226 9.74 -28.35 -34.26
CA GLY A 226 9.75 -26.93 -34.61
C GLY A 226 11.10 -26.53 -35.23
N LEU A 227 11.15 -26.48 -36.56
CA LEU A 227 12.32 -26.07 -37.33
C LEU A 227 11.93 -24.86 -38.19
N ASP A 228 12.82 -23.87 -38.25
CA ASP A 228 12.63 -22.71 -39.13
C ASP A 228 12.71 -23.17 -40.60
N ASP A 229 11.74 -22.78 -41.40
CA ASP A 229 11.71 -23.15 -42.83
C ASP A 229 12.81 -22.44 -43.66
N ALA A 230 13.33 -21.31 -43.16
CA ALA A 230 14.42 -20.56 -43.81
C ALA A 230 15.81 -21.02 -43.32
N ASP A 231 15.92 -21.40 -42.04
CA ASP A 231 17.17 -21.90 -41.44
C ASP A 231 16.85 -23.06 -40.46
N PRO A 232 16.81 -24.29 -40.95
CA PRO A 232 16.44 -25.48 -40.17
C PRO A 232 17.38 -25.79 -39.01
N THR A 233 18.48 -25.08 -38.88
CA THR A 233 19.37 -25.18 -37.72
C THR A 233 18.84 -24.42 -36.51
N LYS A 234 17.84 -23.52 -36.70
CA LYS A 234 17.22 -22.76 -35.65
C LYS A 234 15.93 -23.43 -35.17
N PRO A 235 15.84 -23.78 -33.89
CA PRO A 235 14.61 -24.29 -33.33
C PRO A 235 13.57 -23.16 -33.22
N THR A 236 12.33 -23.46 -33.64
CA THR A 236 11.16 -22.59 -33.45
C THR A 236 10.10 -23.32 -32.65
N LEU A 237 9.14 -22.57 -32.10
CA LEU A 237 8.00 -23.15 -31.39
C LEU A 237 6.73 -23.20 -32.25
N ASP A 238 6.81 -22.93 -33.55
CA ASP A 238 5.63 -22.76 -34.38
C ASP A 238 4.79 -24.04 -34.50
N VAL A 239 5.45 -25.19 -34.65
CA VAL A 239 4.75 -26.50 -34.67
C VAL A 239 4.04 -26.75 -33.35
N TYR A 240 4.72 -26.50 -32.23
CA TYR A 240 4.12 -26.61 -30.89
C TYR A 240 2.95 -25.61 -30.70
N ARG A 241 3.13 -24.34 -31.06
CA ARG A 241 2.09 -23.31 -30.91
C ARG A 241 0.85 -23.62 -31.75
N TYR A 242 1.04 -24.05 -32.98
CA TYR A 242 -0.09 -24.32 -33.88
C TYR A 242 -0.83 -25.61 -33.53
N ASN A 243 -0.08 -26.72 -33.32
CA ASN A 243 -0.68 -28.05 -33.20
C ASN A 243 -1.00 -28.45 -31.76
N PHE A 244 -0.41 -27.78 -30.73
CA PHE A 244 -0.63 -28.07 -29.32
C PHE A 244 -1.23 -26.88 -28.56
N GLU A 245 -0.53 -25.74 -28.50
CA GLU A 245 -0.90 -24.62 -27.64
C GLU A 245 -2.28 -24.07 -27.98
N LYS A 246 -2.55 -23.73 -29.24
CA LYS A 246 -3.86 -23.19 -29.64
C LYS A 246 -5.03 -24.14 -29.35
N PRO A 247 -4.99 -25.42 -29.75
CA PRO A 247 -6.06 -26.39 -29.42
C PRO A 247 -6.20 -26.57 -27.90
N PHE A 248 -5.10 -26.64 -27.16
CA PHE A 248 -5.12 -26.78 -25.69
C PHE A 248 -5.81 -25.60 -25.01
N ILE A 249 -5.45 -24.36 -25.39
CA ILE A 249 -6.08 -23.15 -24.84
C ILE A 249 -7.57 -23.11 -25.18
N SER A 250 -7.94 -23.46 -26.43
CA SER A 250 -9.35 -23.49 -26.83
C SER A 250 -10.15 -24.52 -26.01
N ALA A 251 -9.62 -25.73 -25.85
CA ALA A 251 -10.26 -26.77 -25.04
C ALA A 251 -10.34 -26.36 -23.54
N THR A 252 -9.31 -25.67 -23.02
CA THR A 252 -9.31 -25.14 -21.66
C THR A 252 -10.42 -24.13 -21.44
N ARG A 253 -10.61 -23.21 -22.39
CA ARG A 253 -11.72 -22.23 -22.32
C ARG A 253 -13.08 -22.93 -22.30
N SER A 254 -13.30 -23.87 -23.21
CA SER A 254 -14.57 -24.61 -23.28
C SER A 254 -14.85 -25.41 -22.01
N TYR A 255 -13.84 -26.10 -21.47
CA TYR A 255 -13.96 -26.89 -20.25
C TYR A 255 -14.35 -26.01 -19.05
N TYR A 256 -13.58 -24.93 -18.79
CA TYR A 256 -13.86 -24.07 -17.65
C TYR A 256 -15.12 -23.23 -17.79
N GLN A 257 -15.50 -22.88 -19.00
CA GLN A 257 -16.79 -22.23 -19.24
C GLN A 257 -17.97 -23.15 -18.85
N ALA A 258 -17.93 -24.41 -19.26
CA ALA A 258 -18.95 -25.38 -18.90
C ALA A 258 -18.96 -25.70 -17.41
N GLU A 259 -17.77 -25.97 -16.82
CA GLU A 259 -17.63 -26.28 -15.38
C GLU A 259 -18.11 -25.11 -14.51
N SER A 260 -17.74 -23.88 -14.84
CA SER A 260 -18.11 -22.71 -14.05
C SER A 260 -19.61 -22.45 -14.09
N GLN A 261 -20.25 -22.59 -15.26
CA GLN A 261 -21.70 -22.42 -15.40
C GLN A 261 -22.48 -23.48 -14.61
N GLN A 262 -22.08 -24.74 -14.72
CA GLN A 262 -22.70 -25.82 -13.96
C GLN A 262 -22.53 -25.63 -12.46
N PHE A 263 -21.31 -25.32 -12.02
CA PHE A 263 -21.03 -25.17 -10.60
C PHE A 263 -21.79 -24.01 -9.95
N LEU A 264 -21.90 -22.87 -10.64
CA LEU A 264 -22.64 -21.70 -10.17
C LEU A 264 -24.16 -21.93 -10.15
N ALA A 265 -24.69 -22.86 -10.96
CA ALA A 265 -26.09 -23.21 -10.90
C ALA A 265 -26.46 -24.00 -9.61
N GLU A 266 -25.50 -24.71 -9.04
CA GLU A 266 -25.73 -25.64 -7.90
C GLU A 266 -25.12 -25.09 -6.58
N ASN A 267 -24.17 -24.16 -6.62
CA ASN A 267 -23.39 -23.72 -5.46
C ASN A 267 -23.39 -22.20 -5.29
N SER A 268 -23.02 -21.75 -4.08
CA SER A 268 -22.87 -20.33 -3.78
C SER A 268 -21.64 -19.71 -4.44
N VAL A 269 -21.65 -18.38 -4.57
CA VAL A 269 -20.51 -17.60 -5.09
C VAL A 269 -19.26 -17.81 -4.24
N ILE A 270 -19.39 -17.97 -2.94
CA ILE A 270 -18.28 -18.22 -2.00
C ILE A 270 -17.59 -19.55 -2.32
N GLU A 271 -18.38 -20.62 -2.51
CA GLU A 271 -17.84 -21.93 -2.89
C GLU A 271 -17.22 -21.90 -4.29
N TYR A 272 -17.84 -21.15 -5.20
CA TYR A 272 -17.26 -20.92 -6.53
C TYR A 272 -15.87 -20.24 -6.47
N MET A 273 -15.71 -19.21 -5.63
CA MET A 273 -14.40 -18.56 -5.46
C MET A 273 -13.33 -19.53 -4.96
N LYS A 274 -13.68 -20.42 -4.03
CA LYS A 274 -12.74 -21.45 -3.55
C LYS A 274 -12.33 -22.38 -4.67
N LYS A 275 -13.30 -22.84 -5.47
CA LYS A 275 -13.06 -23.71 -6.62
C LYS A 275 -12.23 -23.02 -7.68
N ALA A 276 -12.52 -21.75 -8.01
CA ALA A 276 -11.76 -20.98 -8.98
C ALA A 276 -10.28 -20.83 -8.58
N VAL A 277 -9.98 -20.55 -7.31
CA VAL A 277 -8.60 -20.50 -6.80
C VAL A 277 -7.93 -21.85 -6.97
N SER A 278 -8.56 -22.96 -6.55
CA SER A 278 -8.01 -24.30 -6.71
C SER A 278 -7.71 -24.63 -8.18
N ARG A 279 -8.62 -24.30 -9.10
CA ARG A 279 -8.43 -24.53 -10.54
C ARG A 279 -7.26 -23.74 -11.12
N LEU A 280 -7.08 -22.49 -10.71
CA LEU A 280 -5.95 -21.67 -11.13
C LEU A 280 -4.60 -22.27 -10.66
N GLU A 281 -4.54 -22.74 -9.43
CA GLU A 281 -3.37 -23.40 -8.86
C GLU A 281 -3.09 -24.74 -9.56
N GLU A 282 -4.11 -25.54 -9.86
CA GLU A 282 -3.97 -26.79 -10.58
C GLU A 282 -3.43 -26.58 -12.00
N GLU A 283 -3.91 -25.55 -12.73
CA GLU A 283 -3.37 -25.24 -14.08
C GLU A 283 -1.92 -24.76 -14.01
N GLU A 284 -1.53 -24.02 -12.99
CA GLU A 284 -0.13 -23.62 -12.78
C GLU A 284 0.76 -24.84 -12.48
N GLN A 285 0.25 -25.80 -11.71
CA GLN A 285 0.94 -27.08 -11.50
C GLN A 285 1.06 -27.89 -12.78
N ARG A 286 0.03 -27.91 -13.66
CA ARG A 286 0.08 -28.60 -14.96
C ARG A 286 1.17 -28.05 -15.87
N VAL A 287 1.39 -26.73 -15.84
CA VAL A 287 2.52 -26.12 -16.60
C VAL A 287 3.85 -26.67 -16.12
N THR A 288 4.05 -26.79 -14.82
CA THR A 288 5.31 -27.33 -14.27
C THR A 288 5.49 -28.82 -14.48
N MET A 289 4.39 -29.58 -14.47
CA MET A 289 4.46 -31.03 -14.58
C MET A 289 4.73 -31.54 -15.98
N TYR A 290 4.04 -31.01 -17.01
CA TYR A 290 4.11 -31.60 -18.34
C TYR A 290 3.92 -30.63 -19.53
N LEU A 291 3.61 -29.35 -19.31
CA LEU A 291 3.49 -28.39 -20.41
C LEU A 291 4.81 -27.65 -20.66
N HIS A 292 4.91 -27.01 -21.82
CA HIS A 292 6.03 -26.13 -22.10
C HIS A 292 5.84 -24.77 -21.41
N PRO A 293 6.91 -24.17 -20.81
CA PRO A 293 6.77 -22.91 -20.06
C PRO A 293 6.16 -21.73 -20.83
N ASP A 294 6.35 -21.70 -22.14
CA ASP A 294 5.87 -20.64 -23.03
C ASP A 294 4.34 -20.47 -23.02
N ILE A 295 3.62 -21.57 -22.76
CA ILE A 295 2.13 -21.56 -22.68
C ILE A 295 1.59 -20.81 -21.47
N LYS A 296 2.41 -20.62 -20.43
CA LYS A 296 1.95 -20.09 -19.12
C LYS A 296 1.15 -18.80 -19.24
N ALA A 297 1.64 -17.85 -20.01
CA ALA A 297 1.00 -16.54 -20.16
C ALA A 297 -0.39 -16.66 -20.82
N GLN A 298 -0.50 -17.42 -21.91
CA GLN A 298 -1.76 -17.60 -22.64
C GLN A 298 -2.76 -18.43 -21.83
N LEU A 299 -2.28 -19.48 -21.15
CA LEU A 299 -3.11 -20.31 -20.28
C LEU A 299 -3.67 -19.51 -19.10
N THR A 300 -2.84 -18.72 -18.43
CA THR A 300 -3.27 -17.85 -17.34
C THR A 300 -4.33 -16.84 -17.83
N THR A 301 -4.11 -16.25 -19.01
CA THR A 301 -5.10 -15.32 -19.59
C THR A 301 -6.42 -16.04 -19.87
N ALA A 302 -6.40 -17.22 -20.50
CA ALA A 302 -7.59 -17.99 -20.80
C ALA A 302 -8.36 -18.39 -19.53
N CYS A 303 -7.67 -18.82 -18.49
CA CYS A 303 -8.27 -19.15 -17.19
C CYS A 303 -8.87 -17.92 -16.50
N ASN A 304 -8.15 -16.79 -16.53
CA ASN A 304 -8.66 -15.53 -15.95
C ASN A 304 -9.91 -15.04 -16.69
N GLU A 305 -9.95 -15.16 -18.02
CA GLU A 305 -11.12 -14.79 -18.81
C GLU A 305 -12.35 -15.67 -18.49
N THR A 306 -12.17 -16.99 -18.42
CA THR A 306 -13.27 -17.93 -18.24
C THR A 306 -13.73 -18.05 -16.79
N LEU A 307 -12.81 -18.14 -15.82
CA LEU A 307 -13.13 -18.34 -14.43
C LEU A 307 -13.42 -17.03 -13.68
N ILE A 308 -12.86 -15.89 -14.12
CA ILE A 308 -12.97 -14.63 -13.38
C ILE A 308 -13.76 -13.59 -14.17
N SER A 309 -13.29 -13.20 -15.37
CA SER A 309 -13.89 -12.09 -16.12
C SER A 309 -15.35 -12.37 -16.49
N SER A 310 -15.67 -13.58 -16.93
CA SER A 310 -17.03 -13.99 -17.31
C SER A 310 -18.02 -13.91 -16.15
N HIS A 311 -17.56 -14.03 -14.92
CA HIS A 311 -18.37 -14.01 -13.68
C HIS A 311 -18.08 -12.80 -12.79
N SER A 312 -17.32 -11.82 -13.27
CA SER A 312 -16.84 -10.67 -12.48
C SER A 312 -17.99 -9.85 -11.90
N THR A 313 -19.11 -9.70 -12.60
CA THR A 313 -20.28 -8.97 -12.10
C THR A 313 -20.87 -9.68 -10.88
N LEU A 314 -21.05 -11.00 -10.97
CA LEU A 314 -21.59 -11.81 -9.88
C LEU A 314 -20.69 -11.76 -8.63
N LEU A 315 -19.37 -11.86 -8.83
CA LEU A 315 -18.38 -11.74 -7.75
C LEU A 315 -18.45 -10.35 -7.08
N ARG A 316 -18.53 -9.30 -7.89
CA ARG A 316 -18.60 -7.92 -7.39
C ARG A 316 -19.89 -7.65 -6.62
N ASP A 317 -21.00 -8.27 -6.99
CA ASP A 317 -22.27 -8.07 -6.31
C ASP A 317 -22.28 -8.73 -4.92
N GLU A 318 -21.64 -9.88 -4.76
CA GLU A 318 -21.47 -10.55 -3.47
C GLU A 318 -20.60 -9.77 -2.48
N PHE A 319 -19.73 -8.85 -2.95
CA PHE A 319 -18.78 -8.13 -2.10
C PHE A 319 -19.46 -7.33 -0.98
N GLN A 320 -20.65 -6.76 -1.23
CA GLN A 320 -21.38 -6.03 -0.19
C GLN A 320 -21.83 -6.97 0.95
N THR A 321 -22.28 -8.16 0.61
CA THR A 321 -22.67 -9.19 1.60
C THR A 321 -21.47 -9.62 2.45
N LEU A 322 -20.29 -9.76 1.83
CA LEU A 322 -19.06 -10.10 2.54
C LEU A 322 -18.61 -9.00 3.50
N LEU A 323 -18.72 -7.71 3.09
CA LEU A 323 -18.44 -6.56 3.94
C LEU A 323 -19.41 -6.46 5.13
N ASP A 324 -20.70 -6.65 4.90
CA ASP A 324 -21.74 -6.56 5.94
C ASP A 324 -21.62 -7.67 6.99
N ASN A 325 -21.06 -8.82 6.61
CA ASN A 325 -20.87 -9.99 7.49
C ASN A 325 -19.42 -10.16 7.98
N ASP A 326 -18.53 -9.19 7.74
CA ASP A 326 -17.12 -9.23 8.13
C ASP A 326 -16.36 -10.52 7.68
N ARG A 327 -16.67 -11.04 6.48
CA ARG A 327 -16.09 -12.28 5.92
C ARG A 327 -14.70 -12.03 5.32
N GLU A 328 -13.69 -11.81 6.17
CA GLU A 328 -12.34 -11.38 5.78
C GLU A 328 -11.65 -12.36 4.82
N ASP A 329 -11.69 -13.67 5.09
CA ASP A 329 -11.03 -14.67 4.24
C ASP A 329 -11.63 -14.74 2.83
N ASP A 330 -12.96 -14.55 2.72
CA ASP A 330 -13.63 -14.55 1.44
C ASP A 330 -13.38 -13.24 0.67
N MET A 331 -13.28 -12.11 1.36
CA MET A 331 -12.85 -10.85 0.76
C MET A 331 -11.42 -10.93 0.23
N LYS A 332 -10.50 -11.54 0.98
CA LYS A 332 -9.12 -11.79 0.54
C LYS A 332 -9.08 -12.67 -0.71
N ARG A 333 -9.90 -13.70 -0.75
CA ARG A 333 -10.01 -14.59 -1.91
C ARG A 333 -10.57 -13.87 -3.13
N MET A 334 -11.62 -13.07 -2.94
CA MET A 334 -12.21 -12.23 -3.99
C MET A 334 -11.21 -11.21 -4.53
N TYR A 335 -10.46 -10.55 -3.66
CA TYR A 335 -9.38 -9.65 -4.05
C TYR A 335 -8.33 -10.38 -4.88
N GLY A 336 -7.87 -11.55 -4.44
CA GLY A 336 -6.88 -12.36 -5.16
C GLY A 336 -7.34 -12.79 -6.56
N LEU A 337 -8.63 -13.05 -6.74
CA LEU A 337 -9.19 -13.37 -8.05
C LEU A 337 -9.33 -12.12 -8.93
N LEU A 338 -10.00 -11.08 -8.44
CA LEU A 338 -10.31 -9.89 -9.22
C LEU A 338 -9.08 -9.02 -9.53
N SER A 339 -8.01 -9.12 -8.75
CA SER A 339 -6.73 -8.46 -9.05
C SER A 339 -6.03 -8.99 -10.31
N ARG A 340 -6.44 -10.17 -10.80
CA ARG A 340 -5.88 -10.80 -12.00
C ARG A 340 -6.47 -10.27 -13.31
N ILE A 341 -7.54 -9.49 -13.26
CA ILE A 341 -8.22 -8.95 -14.43
C ILE A 341 -8.17 -7.42 -14.45
N VAL A 342 -8.19 -6.86 -15.65
CA VAL A 342 -8.22 -5.40 -15.85
C VAL A 342 -9.50 -4.83 -15.24
N ASP A 343 -9.38 -3.71 -14.52
CA ASP A 343 -10.49 -3.01 -13.85
C ASP A 343 -11.32 -3.89 -12.88
N GLY A 344 -10.75 -5.00 -12.44
CA GLY A 344 -11.42 -5.93 -11.53
C GLY A 344 -11.71 -5.32 -10.15
N LEU A 345 -10.82 -4.52 -9.64
CA LEU A 345 -10.85 -3.99 -8.27
C LEU A 345 -11.59 -2.66 -8.12
N GLU A 346 -11.73 -1.86 -9.17
CA GLU A 346 -12.35 -0.52 -9.08
C GLU A 346 -13.76 -0.54 -8.46
N PRO A 347 -14.70 -1.42 -8.90
CA PRO A 347 -16.02 -1.50 -8.27
C PRO A 347 -15.98 -1.93 -6.80
N LEU A 348 -15.00 -2.75 -6.41
CA LEU A 348 -14.81 -3.15 -5.01
C LEU A 348 -14.37 -1.97 -4.15
N ARG A 349 -13.44 -1.15 -4.64
CA ARG A 349 -12.97 0.07 -3.96
C ARG A 349 -14.12 1.03 -3.72
N ASN A 350 -14.98 1.25 -4.70
CA ASN A 350 -16.14 2.13 -4.58
C ASN A 350 -17.18 1.60 -3.57
N LYS A 351 -17.47 0.29 -3.59
CA LYS A 351 -18.34 -0.35 -2.59
C LYS A 351 -17.72 -0.29 -1.19
N PHE A 352 -16.41 -0.54 -1.08
CA PHE A 352 -15.65 -0.44 0.18
C PHE A 352 -15.70 0.99 0.75
N GLU A 353 -15.39 2.02 -0.04
CA GLU A 353 -15.46 3.42 0.38
C GLU A 353 -16.85 3.77 0.90
N THR A 354 -17.89 3.38 0.17
CA THR A 354 -19.28 3.64 0.55
C THR A 354 -19.66 2.91 1.85
N HIS A 355 -19.22 1.65 2.02
CA HIS A 355 -19.46 0.86 3.21
C HIS A 355 -18.76 1.47 4.44
N VAL A 356 -17.47 1.80 4.33
CA VAL A 356 -16.70 2.42 5.42
C VAL A 356 -17.32 3.75 5.84
N ARG A 357 -17.72 4.58 4.86
CA ARG A 357 -18.42 5.85 5.13
C ARG A 357 -19.71 5.61 5.90
N ARG A 358 -20.54 4.67 5.48
CA ARG A 358 -21.79 4.31 6.15
C ARG A 358 -21.58 3.84 7.59
N VAL A 359 -20.62 2.95 7.80
CA VAL A 359 -20.30 2.42 9.13
C VAL A 359 -19.73 3.51 10.04
N GLY A 360 -18.82 4.36 9.52
CA GLY A 360 -18.26 5.49 10.29
C GLY A 360 -19.32 6.51 10.69
N LEU A 361 -20.21 6.89 9.77
CA LEU A 361 -21.34 7.78 10.09
C LEU A 361 -22.28 7.16 11.13
N ALA A 362 -22.59 5.87 11.03
CA ALA A 362 -23.42 5.17 12.01
C ALA A 362 -22.76 5.08 13.39
N ALA A 363 -21.45 4.86 13.47
CA ALA A 363 -20.70 4.86 14.71
C ALA A 363 -20.77 6.22 15.42
N VAL A 364 -20.57 7.30 14.66
CA VAL A 364 -20.69 8.67 15.22
C VAL A 364 -22.14 8.99 15.60
N ALA A 365 -23.14 8.58 14.83
CA ALA A 365 -24.54 8.82 15.15
C ALA A 365 -24.97 8.17 16.47
N LYS A 366 -24.47 6.98 16.81
CA LYS A 366 -24.69 6.33 18.11
C LYS A 366 -24.19 7.18 19.28
N VAL A 367 -23.03 7.79 19.11
CA VAL A 367 -22.41 8.66 20.13
C VAL A 367 -23.10 10.02 20.21
N ALA A 368 -23.59 10.52 19.07
CA ALA A 368 -24.26 11.82 18.98
C ALA A 368 -25.66 11.85 19.64
N ALA A 369 -26.28 10.70 19.90
CA ALA A 369 -27.58 10.61 20.53
C ALA A 369 -27.62 11.24 21.95
N ASP A 370 -26.44 11.33 22.62
CA ASP A 370 -26.23 11.98 23.93
C ASP A 370 -25.59 13.39 23.79
N ALA A 371 -25.98 14.16 22.79
CA ALA A 371 -25.31 15.40 22.36
C ALA A 371 -25.10 16.46 23.44
N GLU A 372 -25.91 16.51 24.51
CA GLU A 372 -25.71 17.47 25.63
C GLU A 372 -24.51 17.12 26.54
N LYS A 373 -24.03 15.88 26.50
CA LYS A 373 -22.94 15.37 27.34
C LYS A 373 -21.85 14.65 26.54
N LEU A 374 -21.71 14.96 25.26
CA LEU A 374 -20.72 14.31 24.40
C LEU A 374 -19.30 14.52 24.95
N GLU A 375 -18.71 13.45 25.51
CA GLU A 375 -17.32 13.46 25.95
C GLU A 375 -16.38 13.39 24.74
N PRO A 376 -15.37 14.28 24.65
CA PRO A 376 -14.42 14.29 23.55
C PRO A 376 -13.74 12.94 23.31
N LYS A 377 -13.44 12.20 24.38
CA LYS A 377 -12.83 10.87 24.32
C LYS A 377 -13.72 9.89 23.55
N VAL A 378 -14.99 9.77 23.93
CA VAL A 378 -15.94 8.80 23.33
C VAL A 378 -16.12 9.08 21.83
N TYR A 379 -16.13 10.35 21.45
CA TYR A 379 -16.18 10.75 20.02
C TYR A 379 -14.95 10.31 19.25
N VAL A 380 -13.75 10.59 19.77
CA VAL A 380 -12.49 10.27 19.09
C VAL A 380 -12.27 8.76 19.05
N ASP A 381 -12.61 8.04 20.11
CA ASP A 381 -12.53 6.59 20.17
C ASP A 381 -13.40 5.93 19.08
N ALA A 382 -14.63 6.41 18.88
CA ALA A 382 -15.53 5.90 17.83
C ALA A 382 -14.94 6.09 16.42
N LEU A 383 -14.26 7.21 16.16
CA LEU A 383 -13.57 7.45 14.90
C LEU A 383 -12.37 6.51 14.73
N LEU A 384 -11.57 6.32 15.79
CA LEU A 384 -10.38 5.48 15.78
C LEU A 384 -10.71 3.99 15.64
N GLU A 385 -11.74 3.50 16.33
CA GLU A 385 -12.19 2.10 16.20
C GLU A 385 -12.57 1.78 14.75
N THR A 386 -13.36 2.66 14.13
CA THR A 386 -13.75 2.50 12.73
C THR A 386 -12.53 2.51 11.81
N HIS A 387 -11.63 3.47 11.96
CA HIS A 387 -10.41 3.56 11.15
C HIS A 387 -9.55 2.31 11.32
N THR A 388 -9.28 1.90 12.56
CA THR A 388 -8.40 0.76 12.87
C THR A 388 -8.98 -0.56 12.34
N LYS A 389 -10.30 -0.76 12.47
CA LYS A 389 -10.99 -1.94 11.90
C LYS A 389 -10.72 -2.04 10.41
N PHE A 390 -11.00 -0.99 9.66
CA PHE A 390 -10.90 -1.03 8.20
C PHE A 390 -9.47 -0.92 7.68
N GLN A 391 -8.57 -0.25 8.39
CA GLN A 391 -7.14 -0.28 8.07
C GLN A 391 -6.57 -1.70 8.25
N GLY A 392 -6.96 -2.39 9.32
CA GLY A 392 -6.63 -3.80 9.53
C GLY A 392 -7.16 -4.68 8.40
N LEU A 393 -8.39 -4.46 7.96
CA LEU A 393 -8.98 -5.19 6.84
C LEU A 393 -8.22 -4.95 5.53
N VAL A 394 -7.89 -3.70 5.19
CA VAL A 394 -7.09 -3.36 4.00
C VAL A 394 -5.75 -4.09 4.02
N LYS A 395 -5.09 -4.10 5.16
CA LYS A 395 -3.79 -4.76 5.31
C LYS A 395 -3.87 -6.29 5.17
N ARG A 396 -4.86 -6.93 5.79
CA ARG A 396 -4.97 -8.40 5.82
C ARG A 396 -5.66 -9.00 4.61
N ALA A 397 -6.74 -8.35 4.12
CA ALA A 397 -7.55 -8.87 3.02
C ALA A 397 -7.13 -8.33 1.64
N PHE A 398 -6.65 -7.10 1.56
CA PHE A 398 -6.33 -6.43 0.29
C PHE A 398 -4.84 -6.12 0.11
N ASN A 399 -3.96 -6.82 0.85
CA ASN A 399 -2.48 -6.73 0.75
C ASN A 399 -1.94 -5.30 0.82
N ASP A 400 -2.57 -4.44 1.62
CA ASP A 400 -2.21 -3.02 1.77
C ASP A 400 -2.16 -2.25 0.42
N GLU A 401 -3.06 -2.60 -0.49
CA GLU A 401 -3.12 -2.03 -1.83
C GLU A 401 -3.41 -0.51 -1.75
N PRO A 402 -2.58 0.34 -2.41
CA PRO A 402 -2.63 1.80 -2.22
C PRO A 402 -3.99 2.43 -2.55
N GLU A 403 -4.71 1.92 -3.54
CA GLU A 403 -6.00 2.47 -3.94
C GLU A 403 -7.13 2.11 -2.95
N PHE A 404 -7.07 0.94 -2.26
CA PHE A 404 -7.96 0.66 -1.13
C PHE A 404 -7.65 1.54 0.08
N THR A 405 -6.38 1.81 0.35
CA THR A 405 -5.96 2.77 1.39
C THR A 405 -6.49 4.16 1.06
N ARG A 406 -6.43 4.58 -0.20
CA ARG A 406 -6.99 5.85 -0.67
C ARG A 406 -8.51 5.92 -0.50
N SER A 407 -9.23 4.84 -0.83
CA SER A 407 -10.68 4.73 -0.59
C SER A 407 -11.02 4.81 0.90
N LEU A 408 -10.22 4.17 1.76
CA LEU A 408 -10.34 4.32 3.22
C LEU A 408 -10.12 5.78 3.65
N ASP A 409 -9.07 6.43 3.17
CA ASP A 409 -8.76 7.83 3.49
C ASP A 409 -9.89 8.77 3.06
N ASN A 410 -10.50 8.53 1.89
CA ASN A 410 -11.66 9.31 1.41
C ASN A 410 -12.87 9.13 2.31
N ALA A 411 -13.21 7.90 2.66
CA ALA A 411 -14.32 7.59 3.56
C ALA A 411 -14.10 8.20 4.95
N CYS A 412 -12.88 8.10 5.49
CA CYS A 412 -12.52 8.69 6.78
C CYS A 412 -12.67 10.21 6.76
N ARG A 413 -12.23 10.87 5.70
CA ARG A 413 -12.39 12.31 5.54
C ARG A 413 -13.85 12.72 5.56
N GLU A 414 -14.74 11.95 4.92
CA GLU A 414 -16.18 12.22 4.94
C GLU A 414 -16.77 12.07 6.34
N PHE A 415 -16.61 10.93 7.01
CA PHE A 415 -17.28 10.72 8.29
C PHE A 415 -16.63 11.50 9.45
N VAL A 416 -15.37 11.93 9.34
CA VAL A 416 -14.74 12.80 10.35
C VAL A 416 -15.25 14.23 10.27
N ASN A 417 -15.49 14.78 9.06
CA ASN A 417 -15.85 16.19 8.87
C ASN A 417 -17.34 16.43 8.67
N ARG A 418 -18.11 15.44 8.19
CA ARG A 418 -19.53 15.56 7.81
C ARG A 418 -20.38 14.49 8.48
N ASN A 419 -20.61 14.68 9.77
CA ASN A 419 -21.35 13.72 10.61
C ASN A 419 -22.44 14.42 11.43
N GLU A 420 -23.21 13.65 12.21
CA GLU A 420 -24.30 14.17 13.07
C GLU A 420 -23.83 15.22 14.09
N VAL A 421 -22.61 15.12 14.60
CA VAL A 421 -22.01 16.07 15.55
C VAL A 421 -21.63 17.38 14.85
N CYS A 422 -21.36 17.34 13.55
CA CYS A 422 -20.93 18.47 12.72
C CYS A 422 -22.09 19.18 12.02
N LYS A 423 -23.36 18.92 12.36
CA LYS A 423 -24.55 19.54 11.72
C LYS A 423 -24.54 21.06 11.75
N SER A 424 -23.99 21.68 12.79
CA SER A 424 -23.91 23.13 12.94
C SER A 424 -22.69 23.77 12.28
N GLY A 425 -21.83 22.99 11.61
CA GLY A 425 -20.60 23.44 10.96
C GLY A 425 -19.43 22.52 11.19
N SER A 426 -18.45 22.52 10.30
CA SER A 426 -17.26 21.63 10.31
C SER A 426 -16.31 21.85 11.51
N ASN A 427 -16.52 22.90 12.31
CA ASN A 427 -15.63 23.27 13.41
C ASN A 427 -15.69 22.31 14.63
N LYS A 428 -16.75 21.49 14.73
CA LYS A 428 -16.97 20.69 15.94
C LYS A 428 -15.99 19.52 16.08
N SER A 429 -15.68 18.82 15.02
CA SER A 429 -14.75 17.69 15.04
C SER A 429 -13.33 18.11 15.46
N PRO A 430 -12.69 19.12 14.85
CA PRO A 430 -11.39 19.60 15.28
C PRO A 430 -11.40 20.19 16.70
N GLU A 431 -12.48 20.81 17.16
CA GLU A 431 -12.66 21.28 18.54
C GLU A 431 -12.64 20.11 19.52
N LEU A 432 -13.41 19.03 19.26
CA LEU A 432 -13.45 17.86 20.13
C LEU A 432 -12.10 17.14 20.18
N LEU A 433 -11.42 17.04 19.03
CA LEU A 433 -10.09 16.46 18.98
C LEU A 433 -9.08 17.26 19.82
N ALA A 434 -9.12 18.60 19.73
CA ALA A 434 -8.27 19.47 20.54
C ALA A 434 -8.59 19.33 22.05
N LYS A 435 -9.88 19.24 22.42
CA LYS A 435 -10.32 19.01 23.80
C LYS A 435 -9.85 17.66 24.34
N TYR A 436 -9.91 16.60 23.54
CA TYR A 436 -9.42 15.29 23.95
C TYR A 436 -7.91 15.31 24.16
N THR A 437 -7.16 15.92 23.24
CA THR A 437 -5.72 16.11 23.39
C THR A 437 -5.38 16.88 24.66
N ASP A 438 -6.15 17.93 24.98
CA ASP A 438 -5.98 18.72 26.20
C ASP A 438 -6.20 17.89 27.48
N VAL A 439 -7.20 17.03 27.51
CA VAL A 439 -7.46 16.14 28.65
C VAL A 439 -6.30 15.18 28.86
N LEU A 440 -5.73 14.62 27.81
CA LEU A 440 -4.59 13.70 27.89
C LEU A 440 -3.30 14.37 28.39
N LEU A 441 -3.06 15.61 27.92
CA LEU A 441 -1.85 16.36 28.26
C LEU A 441 -1.94 17.09 29.60
N ARG A 442 -3.09 17.11 30.28
CA ARG A 442 -3.23 17.65 31.63
C ARG A 442 -2.69 16.69 32.68
N LYS A 443 -2.12 17.26 33.73
CA LYS A 443 -1.72 16.53 34.93
C LYS A 443 -2.95 15.91 35.61
N SER A 444 -3.14 14.62 35.42
CA SER A 444 -4.19 13.84 36.09
C SER A 444 -3.61 13.12 37.32
N GLY A 445 -4.45 12.84 38.32
CA GLY A 445 -4.03 12.11 39.53
C GLY A 445 -3.66 10.63 39.26
N THR A 446 -3.96 10.09 38.08
CA THR A 446 -3.56 8.77 37.61
C THR A 446 -2.38 8.94 36.64
N SER A 447 -1.21 8.39 36.99
CA SER A 447 -0.07 8.36 36.10
C SER A 447 -0.39 7.38 34.97
N VAL A 448 -0.63 7.90 33.77
CA VAL A 448 -0.62 7.11 32.53
C VAL A 448 0.84 6.82 32.20
N GLU A 449 1.17 5.60 31.82
CA GLU A 449 2.52 5.29 31.37
C GLU A 449 2.90 6.12 30.14
N GLU A 450 4.13 6.61 30.10
CA GLU A 450 4.60 7.50 29.02
C GLU A 450 4.46 6.85 27.63
N ALA A 451 4.69 5.54 27.54
CA ALA A 451 4.53 4.78 26.29
C ALA A 451 3.07 4.72 25.84
N GLU A 452 2.10 4.58 26.75
CA GLU A 452 0.67 4.58 26.44
C GLU A 452 0.19 5.96 25.99
N LEU A 453 0.69 7.01 26.64
CA LEU A 453 0.41 8.39 26.24
C LEU A 453 0.93 8.67 24.82
N GLU A 454 2.16 8.27 24.53
CA GLU A 454 2.76 8.46 23.19
C GLU A 454 2.01 7.69 22.10
N ALA A 455 1.57 6.46 22.37
CA ALA A 455 0.72 5.68 21.47
C ALA A 455 -0.61 6.39 21.21
N THR A 456 -1.24 6.95 22.25
CA THR A 456 -2.50 7.69 22.11
C THR A 456 -2.32 8.99 21.33
N LEU A 457 -1.22 9.72 21.53
CA LEU A 457 -0.90 10.91 20.73
C LEU A 457 -0.71 10.55 19.25
N THR A 458 -0.13 9.42 18.95
CA THR A 458 -0.01 8.92 17.56
C THR A 458 -1.37 8.60 16.96
N GLN A 459 -2.28 8.00 17.72
CA GLN A 459 -3.67 7.77 17.29
C GLN A 459 -4.42 9.08 17.03
N ILE A 460 -4.24 10.10 17.88
CA ILE A 460 -4.79 11.44 17.65
C ILE A 460 -4.32 12.01 16.32
N MET A 461 -3.05 11.84 15.98
CA MET A 461 -2.52 12.30 14.69
C MET A 461 -3.12 11.56 13.50
N THR A 462 -3.56 10.31 13.68
CA THR A 462 -4.31 9.58 12.65
C THR A 462 -5.64 10.26 12.34
N VAL A 463 -6.41 10.65 13.36
CA VAL A 463 -7.66 11.41 13.15
C VAL A 463 -7.36 12.80 12.60
N PHE A 464 -6.33 13.47 13.11
CA PHE A 464 -5.92 14.82 12.67
C PHE A 464 -5.56 14.85 11.18
N LYS A 465 -5.00 13.77 10.61
CA LYS A 465 -4.74 13.64 9.17
C LYS A 465 -5.98 13.94 8.33
N TYR A 466 -7.16 13.50 8.80
CA TYR A 466 -8.43 13.64 8.08
C TYR A 466 -9.18 14.93 8.35
N ILE A 467 -8.83 15.69 9.38
CA ILE A 467 -9.43 16.99 9.70
C ILE A 467 -9.18 17.96 8.53
N GLU A 468 -10.25 18.55 8.02
CA GLU A 468 -10.19 19.57 6.95
C GLU A 468 -9.88 20.96 7.53
N ASP A 469 -10.51 21.34 8.64
CA ASP A 469 -10.35 22.63 9.32
C ASP A 469 -9.24 22.58 10.38
N LYS A 470 -7.99 22.44 9.94
CA LYS A 470 -6.82 22.34 10.83
C LYS A 470 -6.55 23.62 11.62
N ASP A 471 -6.95 24.78 11.08
CA ASP A 471 -6.87 26.08 11.75
C ASP A 471 -7.73 26.13 13.02
N VAL A 472 -8.91 25.49 13.01
CA VAL A 472 -9.77 25.36 14.19
C VAL A 472 -9.05 24.57 15.28
N PHE A 473 -8.53 23.39 14.95
CA PHE A 473 -7.73 22.61 15.89
C PHE A 473 -6.57 23.44 16.47
N GLN A 474 -5.82 24.13 15.61
CA GLN A 474 -4.68 24.96 16.03
C GLN A 474 -5.10 26.04 17.05
N LYS A 475 -6.20 26.73 16.80
CA LYS A 475 -6.68 27.80 17.70
C LYS A 475 -7.08 27.25 19.07
N PHE A 476 -7.91 26.19 19.08
CA PHE A 476 -8.31 25.54 20.34
C PHE A 476 -7.12 24.94 21.07
N TYR A 477 -6.26 24.20 20.38
CA TYR A 477 -5.06 23.59 20.98
C TYR A 477 -4.11 24.66 21.55
N SER A 478 -3.82 25.71 20.78
CA SER A 478 -2.96 26.82 21.24
C SER A 478 -3.49 27.48 22.53
N ARG A 479 -4.81 27.73 22.62
CA ARG A 479 -5.44 28.30 23.79
C ARG A 479 -5.35 27.37 25.00
N MET A 480 -5.59 26.08 24.80
CA MET A 480 -5.51 25.06 25.85
C MET A 480 -4.06 24.86 26.32
N LEU A 481 -3.10 24.79 25.39
CA LEU A 481 -1.67 24.74 25.69
C LEU A 481 -1.24 25.95 26.50
N ALA A 482 -1.61 27.16 26.09
CA ALA A 482 -1.29 28.39 26.83
C ALA A 482 -1.75 28.30 28.28
N ARG A 483 -2.97 27.78 28.54
CA ARG A 483 -3.50 27.59 29.89
C ARG A 483 -2.73 26.53 30.67
N ARG A 484 -2.42 25.39 30.05
CA ARG A 484 -1.63 24.34 30.73
C ARG A 484 -0.26 24.83 31.12
N LEU A 485 0.42 25.57 30.25
CA LEU A 485 1.74 26.13 30.50
C LEU A 485 1.70 27.19 31.62
N VAL A 486 0.80 28.19 31.53
CA VAL A 486 0.68 29.26 32.52
C VAL A 486 0.32 28.71 33.91
N HIS A 487 -0.54 27.70 33.96
CA HIS A 487 -0.94 27.10 35.23
C HIS A 487 -0.06 25.96 35.72
N SER A 488 1.01 25.62 34.99
CA SER A 488 1.91 24.49 35.28
C SER A 488 1.13 23.17 35.47
N ASN A 489 0.15 22.95 34.59
CA ASN A 489 -0.79 21.81 34.68
C ASN A 489 -0.57 20.79 33.54
N SER A 490 0.57 20.84 32.86
CA SER A 490 0.95 19.83 31.88
C SER A 490 1.42 18.54 32.55
N SER A 491 1.13 17.39 31.94
CA SER A 491 1.56 16.07 32.44
C SER A 491 3.08 15.95 32.44
N SER A 492 3.72 16.29 31.33
CA SER A 492 5.18 16.41 31.21
C SER A 492 5.55 17.39 30.08
N ASP A 493 6.75 18.00 30.19
CA ASP A 493 7.28 18.87 29.13
C ASP A 493 7.61 18.05 27.86
N ASP A 494 7.99 16.75 28.01
CA ASP A 494 8.31 15.86 26.90
C ASP A 494 7.07 15.47 26.10
N ALA A 495 5.94 15.18 26.74
CA ALA A 495 4.67 14.89 26.07
C ALA A 495 4.16 16.08 25.23
N GLU A 496 4.29 17.30 25.77
CA GLU A 496 3.93 18.52 25.03
C GLU A 496 4.87 18.72 23.82
N THR A 497 6.17 18.51 24.02
CA THR A 497 7.18 18.61 22.94
C THR A 497 6.95 17.56 21.86
N SER A 498 6.61 16.33 22.23
CA SER A 498 6.25 15.26 21.30
C SER A 498 5.03 15.64 20.46
N MET A 499 3.96 16.13 21.08
CA MET A 499 2.76 16.55 20.34
C MET A 499 3.05 17.69 19.36
N ILE A 500 3.84 18.69 19.75
CA ILE A 500 4.22 19.80 18.86
C ILE A 500 5.09 19.30 17.71
N SER A 501 5.98 18.35 17.97
CA SER A 501 6.84 17.75 16.93
C SER A 501 6.01 16.98 15.91
N LYS A 502 5.02 16.20 16.33
CA LYS A 502 4.07 15.51 15.46
C LYS A 502 3.23 16.50 14.62
N LEU A 503 2.76 17.57 15.21
CA LEU A 503 2.04 18.63 14.49
C LEU A 503 2.95 19.35 13.48
N LYS A 504 4.24 19.56 13.82
CA LYS A 504 5.23 20.14 12.92
C LYS A 504 5.52 19.24 11.73
N GLU A 505 5.63 17.95 11.95
CA GLU A 505 5.79 16.96 10.87
C GLU A 505 4.58 16.94 9.92
N ALA A 506 3.36 16.99 10.47
CA ALA A 506 2.11 16.94 9.68
C ALA A 506 1.79 18.23 8.93
N CYS A 507 2.09 19.41 9.49
CA CYS A 507 1.65 20.72 8.99
C CYS A 507 2.77 21.72 8.73
N GLY A 508 4.00 21.39 9.08
CA GLY A 508 5.18 22.25 8.90
C GLY A 508 5.40 23.26 10.02
N PHE A 509 6.53 23.97 9.93
CA PHE A 509 7.00 24.91 10.95
C PHE A 509 6.07 26.12 11.12
N GLU A 510 5.51 26.64 10.04
CA GLU A 510 4.65 27.84 10.10
C GLU A 510 3.40 27.61 10.97
N TYR A 511 2.86 26.38 10.94
CA TYR A 511 1.73 25.99 11.77
C TYR A 511 2.08 25.93 13.26
N THR A 512 3.29 25.50 13.62
CA THR A 512 3.71 25.27 15.01
C THR A 512 4.56 26.38 15.63
N ASN A 513 4.95 27.38 14.84
CA ASN A 513 5.86 28.44 15.30
C ASN A 513 5.39 29.11 16.62
N LYS A 514 4.12 29.50 16.70
CA LYS A 514 3.56 30.12 17.90
C LYS A 514 3.59 29.17 19.12
N LEU A 515 3.33 27.88 18.91
CA LEU A 515 3.37 26.85 19.96
C LEU A 515 4.80 26.70 20.51
N GLN A 516 5.80 26.65 19.63
CA GLN A 516 7.19 26.55 20.04
C GLN A 516 7.66 27.79 20.81
N ARG A 517 7.21 28.99 20.38
CA ARG A 517 7.54 30.23 21.07
C ARG A 517 6.97 30.27 22.48
N MET A 518 5.76 29.76 22.70
CA MET A 518 5.19 29.65 24.07
C MET A 518 6.07 28.79 24.98
N PHE A 519 6.63 27.69 24.47
CA PHE A 519 7.57 26.85 25.23
C PHE A 519 8.87 27.57 25.55
N GLN A 520 9.45 28.31 24.59
CA GLN A 520 10.66 29.08 24.80
C GLN A 520 10.45 30.15 25.89
N ASP A 521 9.30 30.83 25.87
CA ASP A 521 8.96 31.83 26.86
C ASP A 521 8.88 31.19 28.26
N MET A 522 8.33 29.99 28.40
CA MET A 522 8.27 29.29 29.70
C MET A 522 9.65 28.90 30.21
N GLN A 523 10.57 28.49 29.32
CA GLN A 523 11.95 28.18 29.69
C GLN A 523 12.69 29.44 30.14
N ILE A 524 12.56 30.53 29.37
CA ILE A 524 13.13 31.86 29.77
C ILE A 524 12.55 32.32 31.10
N SER A 525 11.24 32.08 31.36
CA SER A 525 10.60 32.41 32.60
C SER A 525 11.20 31.64 33.78
N LYS A 526 11.50 30.33 33.61
CA LYS A 526 12.16 29.51 34.65
C LYS A 526 13.52 30.11 35.04
N ASP A 527 14.32 30.48 34.02
CA ASP A 527 15.65 31.07 34.23
C ASP A 527 15.58 32.45 34.90
N LEU A 528 14.59 33.29 34.52
CA LEU A 528 14.35 34.58 35.12
C LEU A 528 13.92 34.47 36.59
N ASN A 529 13.04 33.52 36.91
CA ASN A 529 12.62 33.27 38.30
C ASN A 529 13.78 32.79 39.17
N SER A 530 14.66 31.96 38.66
CA SER A 530 15.87 31.50 39.34
C SER A 530 16.79 32.69 39.65
N GLY A 531 17.00 33.56 38.64
CA GLY A 531 17.78 34.78 38.81
C GLY A 531 17.14 35.79 39.79
N PHE A 532 15.81 35.91 39.75
CA PHE A 532 15.06 36.79 40.69
C PHE A 532 15.12 36.28 42.13
N ARG A 533 14.99 34.98 42.37
CA ARG A 533 15.16 34.38 43.69
C ARG A 533 16.54 34.65 44.26
N ALA A 534 17.60 34.45 43.50
CA ALA A 534 18.97 34.76 43.91
C ALA A 534 19.15 36.25 44.22
N HIS A 535 18.51 37.15 43.45
CA HIS A 535 18.52 38.59 43.72
C HIS A 535 17.77 38.97 44.99
N CYS A 536 16.70 38.21 45.37
CA CYS A 536 15.88 38.46 46.56
C CYS A 536 16.47 37.83 47.82
N GLU A 537 17.46 36.93 47.77
CA GLU A 537 18.12 36.36 48.95
C GLU A 537 18.81 37.42 49.82
N GLU A 538 19.14 38.58 49.25
CA GLU A 538 19.69 39.74 50.00
C GLU A 538 18.65 40.54 50.77
N TYR A 539 17.33 40.22 50.61
CA TYR A 539 16.21 40.97 51.21
C TYR A 539 15.22 40.01 51.88
N GLU A 540 14.63 40.41 52.99
CA GLU A 540 13.52 39.65 53.60
C GLU A 540 12.35 39.50 52.64
N HIS A 541 12.25 38.37 51.98
CA HIS A 541 11.19 38.06 51.04
C HIS A 541 10.09 37.25 51.72
N LYS A 542 8.87 37.85 51.89
CA LYS A 542 7.77 37.22 52.62
C LYS A 542 6.84 36.36 51.76
N ILE A 543 6.93 36.48 50.41
CA ILE A 543 6.00 35.84 49.46
C ILE A 543 6.82 34.98 48.48
N ASP A 544 6.50 33.68 48.42
CA ASP A 544 7.04 32.80 47.36
C ASP A 544 6.27 33.04 46.07
N SER A 545 6.86 33.87 45.18
CA SER A 545 6.27 34.29 43.91
C SER A 545 6.98 33.67 42.74
N GLN A 546 6.20 33.35 41.70
CA GLN A 546 6.67 32.82 40.41
C GLN A 546 6.05 33.61 39.26
N TYR A 547 6.89 34.10 38.38
CA TYR A 547 6.49 34.93 37.26
C TYR A 547 6.62 34.19 35.91
N SER A 548 5.59 34.23 35.10
CA SER A 548 5.60 33.73 33.70
C SER A 548 5.66 34.90 32.74
N ILE A 549 6.75 35.02 31.99
CA ILE A 549 7.00 36.10 31.03
C ILE A 549 6.57 35.63 29.67
N LEU A 550 5.58 36.29 29.09
CA LEU A 550 4.92 35.85 27.84
C LEU A 550 5.17 36.88 26.75
N GLY A 551 5.68 36.44 25.60
CA GLY A 551 5.97 37.30 24.44
C GLY A 551 4.68 37.76 23.74
N THR A 552 4.53 39.06 23.53
CA THR A 552 3.36 39.62 22.83
C THR A 552 3.22 39.04 21.41
N GLY A 553 2.00 38.67 21.02
CA GLY A 553 1.64 38.20 19.69
C GLY A 553 1.78 36.68 19.45
N PHE A 554 2.40 35.93 20.39
CA PHE A 554 2.48 34.48 20.30
C PHE A 554 1.42 33.77 21.16
N TRP A 555 1.10 34.35 22.30
CA TRP A 555 0.11 33.81 23.22
C TRP A 555 -1.30 34.23 22.83
N PRO A 556 -2.27 33.31 22.78
CA PRO A 556 -3.67 33.63 22.50
C PRO A 556 -4.37 34.15 23.76
N LEU A 557 -3.79 35.15 24.39
CA LEU A 557 -4.23 35.76 25.65
C LEU A 557 -4.39 37.26 25.42
N THR A 558 -5.56 37.78 25.77
CA THR A 558 -5.86 39.21 25.73
C THR A 558 -5.82 39.82 27.12
N ALA A 559 -5.30 41.03 27.21
CA ALA A 559 -5.37 41.77 28.45
C ALA A 559 -6.85 42.13 28.74
N PRO A 560 -7.31 42.04 30.02
CA PRO A 560 -8.66 42.40 30.38
C PRO A 560 -8.88 43.91 30.21
N SER A 561 -10.09 44.29 29.90
CA SER A 561 -10.51 45.69 29.80
C SER A 561 -10.76 46.33 31.18
N THR A 562 -10.62 45.57 32.29
CA THR A 562 -10.88 46.02 33.64
C THR A 562 -9.60 46.53 34.33
N THR A 563 -9.74 47.59 35.11
CA THR A 563 -8.70 48.03 36.04
C THR A 563 -8.74 47.14 37.29
N PHE A 564 -7.56 46.86 37.86
CA PHE A 564 -7.45 46.06 39.08
C PHE A 564 -6.40 46.68 40.00
N ALA A 565 -6.78 46.85 41.28
CA ALA A 565 -5.86 47.26 42.34
C ALA A 565 -5.47 46.00 43.15
N PRO A 566 -4.26 45.45 42.94
CA PRO A 566 -3.80 44.30 43.72
C PRO A 566 -3.50 44.71 45.18
N PRO A 567 -3.55 43.76 46.10
CA PRO A 567 -3.15 44.01 47.50
C PRO A 567 -1.73 44.58 47.59
N ALA A 568 -1.50 45.49 48.56
CA ALA A 568 -0.25 46.24 48.66
C ALA A 568 1.01 45.36 48.75
N GLU A 569 0.91 44.19 49.39
CA GLU A 569 2.02 43.23 49.49
C GLU A 569 2.37 42.63 48.15
N ILE A 570 1.34 42.24 47.34
CA ILE A 570 1.51 41.70 46.02
C ILE A 570 2.07 42.78 45.05
N GLN A 571 1.55 44.01 45.15
CA GLN A 571 2.03 45.14 44.36
C GLN A 571 3.53 45.39 44.57
N LYS A 572 4.00 45.41 45.82
CA LYS A 572 5.42 45.61 46.15
C LYS A 572 6.29 44.53 45.56
N ASP A 573 5.85 43.28 45.55
CA ASP A 573 6.60 42.19 44.98
C ASP A 573 6.66 42.28 43.42
N CYS A 574 5.54 42.61 42.81
CA CYS A 574 5.47 42.86 41.37
C CYS A 574 6.36 44.05 40.92
N ASP A 575 6.41 45.11 41.74
CA ASP A 575 7.28 46.27 41.43
C ASP A 575 8.77 45.90 41.53
N ARG A 576 9.17 45.10 42.52
CA ARG A 576 10.54 44.57 42.62
C ARG A 576 10.90 43.72 41.39
N PHE A 577 10.04 42.81 41.01
CA PHE A 577 10.26 42.00 39.81
C PHE A 577 10.34 42.85 38.55
N THR A 578 9.50 43.88 38.42
CA THR A 578 9.52 44.82 37.30
C THR A 578 10.84 45.57 37.23
N MET A 579 11.39 46.02 38.35
CA MET A 579 12.72 46.68 38.43
C MET A 579 13.85 45.70 38.02
N PHE A 580 13.83 44.46 38.56
CA PHE A 580 14.78 43.41 38.20
C PHE A 580 14.74 43.10 36.68
N TYR A 581 13.53 42.96 36.11
CA TYR A 581 13.34 42.66 34.71
C TYR A 581 13.84 43.82 33.82
N ARG A 582 13.52 45.06 34.15
CA ARG A 582 13.98 46.25 33.39
C ARG A 582 15.52 46.38 33.40
N ASN A 583 16.15 46.09 34.51
CA ASN A 583 17.62 46.13 34.61
C ASN A 583 18.28 45.05 33.69
N LYS A 584 17.58 43.92 33.50
CA LYS A 584 18.08 42.82 32.68
C LYS A 584 17.70 42.94 31.19
N HIS A 585 16.62 43.68 30.89
CA HIS A 585 16.07 43.80 29.54
C HIS A 585 15.64 45.25 29.26
N GLU A 586 16.57 46.03 28.70
CA GLU A 586 16.30 47.40 28.30
C GLU A 586 15.27 47.47 27.17
N GLY A 587 14.40 48.48 27.18
CA GLY A 587 13.42 48.73 26.13
C GLY A 587 12.16 47.83 26.13
N ARG A 588 12.02 46.90 27.10
CA ARG A 588 10.85 46.05 27.24
C ARG A 588 9.91 46.55 28.34
N LYS A 589 8.59 46.46 28.07
CA LYS A 589 7.53 46.84 29.03
C LYS A 589 6.74 45.60 29.45
N LEU A 590 6.53 45.39 30.75
CA LEU A 590 5.65 44.37 31.28
C LEU A 590 4.21 44.87 31.40
N THR A 591 3.24 44.03 31.04
CA THR A 591 1.82 44.26 31.28
C THR A 591 1.28 43.06 32.07
N TRP A 592 0.65 43.32 33.21
CA TRP A 592 0.15 42.25 34.09
C TRP A 592 -1.17 41.67 33.60
N LEU A 593 -1.27 40.35 33.50
CA LEU A 593 -2.48 39.60 33.13
C LEU A 593 -3.12 39.05 34.43
N TRP A 594 -3.68 39.93 35.26
CA TRP A 594 -4.21 39.57 36.55
C TRP A 594 -5.28 38.48 36.52
N GLN A 595 -6.09 38.39 35.48
CA GLN A 595 -7.11 37.36 35.30
C GLN A 595 -6.54 35.94 35.25
N LEU A 596 -5.26 35.78 34.92
CA LEU A 596 -4.57 34.50 34.87
C LEU A 596 -3.73 34.21 36.11
N CYS A 597 -3.57 35.21 36.97
CA CYS A 597 -2.79 35.06 38.22
C CYS A 597 -3.57 34.26 39.25
N LYS A 598 -2.86 33.36 39.91
CA LYS A 598 -3.39 32.54 41.02
C LYS A 598 -2.44 32.59 42.21
N GLY A 599 -2.98 32.32 43.38
CA GLY A 599 -2.17 32.23 44.61
C GLY A 599 -2.79 31.29 45.62
N GLU A 600 -2.09 31.11 46.70
CA GLU A 600 -2.57 30.35 47.85
C GLU A 600 -2.72 31.29 49.07
N VAL A 601 -3.90 31.30 49.65
CA VAL A 601 -4.23 32.06 50.86
C VAL A 601 -4.42 31.08 52.01
N LYS A 602 -3.63 31.27 53.08
CA LYS A 602 -3.76 30.50 54.30
C LYS A 602 -4.81 31.16 55.19
N ALA A 603 -5.87 30.42 55.47
CA ALA A 603 -6.99 30.90 56.26
C ALA A 603 -6.89 30.37 57.67
N THR A 604 -6.72 31.29 58.61
CA THR A 604 -6.54 31.00 60.07
C THR A 604 -7.75 31.43 60.94
N TYR A 605 -8.77 32.01 60.33
CA TYR A 605 -9.93 32.57 61.01
C TYR A 605 -10.96 31.55 61.52
N SER A 606 -10.97 30.34 60.94
CA SER A 606 -11.97 29.35 61.31
C SER A 606 -11.68 28.68 62.61
N LYS A 607 -12.74 28.19 63.28
CA LYS A 607 -12.67 27.47 64.58
C LYS A 607 -11.95 26.10 64.46
N SER A 608 -11.38 25.79 63.30
CA SER A 608 -10.62 24.56 63.06
C SER A 608 -9.22 24.64 63.63
N LYS A 609 -8.75 23.55 64.25
CA LYS A 609 -7.38 23.45 64.77
C LYS A 609 -6.29 23.51 63.67
N THR A 610 -6.63 23.19 62.45
CA THR A 610 -5.72 23.24 61.31
C THR A 610 -6.17 24.35 60.36
N PRO A 611 -5.25 25.21 59.90
CA PRO A 611 -5.57 26.25 58.91
C PRO A 611 -5.92 25.64 57.56
N TYR A 612 -6.89 26.22 56.88
CA TYR A 612 -7.22 25.89 55.50
C TYR A 612 -6.33 26.65 54.54
N THR A 613 -5.99 26.04 53.40
CA THR A 613 -5.30 26.70 52.29
C THR A 613 -6.25 26.78 51.11
N PHE A 614 -6.58 28.00 50.71
CA PHE A 614 -7.42 28.28 49.54
C PHE A 614 -6.55 28.58 48.32
N GLN A 615 -6.71 27.82 47.25
CA GLN A 615 -6.16 28.17 45.94
C GLN A 615 -7.17 29.13 45.27
N VAL A 616 -6.74 30.34 44.98
CA VAL A 616 -7.61 31.45 44.57
C VAL A 616 -7.05 32.14 43.31
N SER A 617 -7.93 32.79 42.52
CA SER A 617 -7.50 33.78 41.53
C SER A 617 -7.01 35.05 42.22
N ALA A 618 -6.25 35.88 41.48
CA ALA A 618 -5.82 37.20 42.01
C ALA A 618 -6.99 38.06 42.48
N TYR A 619 -8.12 38.01 41.79
CA TYR A 619 -9.33 38.74 42.16
C TYR A 619 -9.95 38.21 43.47
N GLN A 620 -10.06 36.90 43.60
CA GLN A 620 -10.54 36.28 44.84
C GLN A 620 -9.58 36.53 46.01
N MET A 621 -8.25 36.54 45.75
CA MET A 621 -7.24 36.86 46.76
C MET A 621 -7.42 38.27 47.28
N ALA A 622 -7.55 39.25 46.39
CA ALA A 622 -7.77 40.64 46.74
C ALA A 622 -9.04 40.81 47.61
N VAL A 623 -10.13 40.16 47.19
CA VAL A 623 -11.39 40.19 48.00
C VAL A 623 -11.19 39.58 49.36
N LEU A 624 -10.56 38.40 49.48
CA LEU A 624 -10.39 37.71 50.78
C LEU A 624 -9.43 38.45 51.70
N LEU A 625 -8.41 39.12 51.20
CA LEU A 625 -7.44 39.87 52.02
C LEU A 625 -8.06 41.12 52.66
N LEU A 626 -9.12 41.69 52.04
CA LEU A 626 -9.85 42.81 52.68
C LEU A 626 -10.46 42.44 54.06
N PHE A 627 -10.81 41.16 54.23
CA PHE A 627 -11.37 40.69 55.52
C PHE A 627 -10.34 40.53 56.65
N ASN A 628 -9.05 40.84 56.35
CA ASN A 628 -8.08 41.01 57.45
C ASN A 628 -8.31 42.29 58.30
N ASP A 629 -8.89 43.33 57.69
CA ASP A 629 -9.09 44.60 58.27
C ASP A 629 -10.47 44.71 59.00
N LYS A 630 -11.51 44.13 58.34
CA LYS A 630 -12.89 44.13 58.82
C LYS A 630 -13.59 42.81 58.54
N ASP A 631 -14.42 42.32 59.46
CA ASP A 631 -15.18 41.06 59.28
C ASP A 631 -16.33 41.15 58.25
N THR A 632 -16.75 42.38 57.92
CA THR A 632 -17.87 42.66 57.01
C THR A 632 -17.53 43.75 56.03
N HIS A 633 -17.87 43.52 54.78
CA HIS A 633 -17.73 44.50 53.68
C HIS A 633 -18.99 44.52 52.79
N THR A 634 -19.37 45.74 52.35
CA THR A 634 -20.42 45.89 51.37
C THR A 634 -19.85 45.62 49.92
N TYR A 635 -20.75 45.35 49.01
CA TYR A 635 -20.35 45.16 47.57
C TYR A 635 -19.58 46.38 47.04
N GLU A 636 -20.02 47.58 47.38
CA GLU A 636 -19.43 48.83 46.92
C GLU A 636 -18.04 49.07 47.57
N GLU A 637 -17.85 48.72 48.85
CA GLU A 637 -16.53 48.77 49.51
C GLU A 637 -15.54 47.80 48.77
N ILE A 638 -15.97 46.57 48.48
CA ILE A 638 -15.13 45.59 47.80
C ILE A 638 -14.81 46.07 46.41
N ALA A 639 -15.78 46.54 45.63
CA ALA A 639 -15.59 47.05 44.27
C ALA A 639 -14.63 48.26 44.23
N SER A 640 -14.77 49.18 45.18
CA SER A 640 -13.90 50.35 45.31
C SER A 640 -12.46 49.96 45.69
N ALA A 641 -12.29 49.07 46.66
CA ALA A 641 -10.98 48.64 47.14
C ALA A 641 -10.20 47.82 46.11
N THR A 642 -10.89 46.98 45.30
CA THR A 642 -10.27 46.15 44.28
C THR A 642 -10.25 46.80 42.90
N SER A 643 -10.99 47.88 42.69
CA SER A 643 -11.19 48.54 41.37
C SER A 643 -11.71 47.58 40.27
N LEU A 644 -12.36 46.48 40.65
CA LEU A 644 -12.91 45.49 39.73
C LEU A 644 -14.27 45.95 39.20
N ASN A 645 -14.48 45.74 37.88
CA ASN A 645 -15.80 45.90 37.28
C ASN A 645 -16.73 44.75 37.71
N ARG A 646 -18.03 44.92 37.48
CA ARG A 646 -19.06 43.94 37.82
C ARG A 646 -18.83 42.57 37.19
N GLU A 647 -18.38 42.56 35.92
CA GLU A 647 -18.13 41.33 35.15
C GLU A 647 -17.03 40.45 35.80
N SER A 648 -16.04 41.06 36.47
CA SER A 648 -14.94 40.34 37.12
C SER A 648 -15.23 40.08 38.60
N LEU A 649 -15.93 40.96 39.28
CA LEU A 649 -16.22 40.87 40.72
C LEU A 649 -17.33 39.86 41.04
N ASP A 650 -18.45 39.87 40.28
CA ASP A 650 -19.61 38.98 40.54
C ASP A 650 -19.22 37.49 40.50
N PRO A 651 -18.45 36.99 39.48
CA PRO A 651 -17.96 35.63 39.50
C PRO A 651 -17.07 35.28 40.68
N ALA A 652 -16.14 36.16 41.05
CA ALA A 652 -15.24 35.96 42.16
C ALA A 652 -16.01 35.79 43.50
N LEU A 653 -16.98 36.66 43.77
CA LEU A 653 -17.85 36.59 44.95
C LEU A 653 -18.78 35.38 44.89
N THR A 654 -19.35 35.05 43.75
CA THR A 654 -20.25 33.90 43.60
C THR A 654 -19.56 32.58 43.94
N ILE A 655 -18.30 32.39 43.55
CA ILE A 655 -17.55 31.18 43.88
C ILE A 655 -17.23 31.09 45.38
N THR A 656 -16.83 32.18 45.99
CA THR A 656 -16.54 32.23 47.46
C THR A 656 -17.79 31.99 48.31
N LEU A 657 -18.96 32.45 47.87
CA LEU A 657 -20.25 32.16 48.47
C LEU A 657 -20.68 30.70 48.32
N LYS A 658 -20.58 30.15 47.09
CA LYS A 658 -20.87 28.72 46.82
C LYS A 658 -20.00 27.80 47.62
N ALA A 659 -18.75 28.16 47.82
CA ALA A 659 -17.81 27.44 48.69
C ALA A 659 -18.08 27.65 50.18
N LYS A 660 -19.01 28.54 50.54
CA LYS A 660 -19.34 28.91 51.95
C LYS A 660 -18.15 29.52 52.72
N VAL A 661 -17.18 30.11 52.02
CA VAL A 661 -16.08 30.85 52.65
C VAL A 661 -16.57 32.20 53.12
N LEU A 662 -17.42 32.83 52.33
CA LEU A 662 -18.15 34.04 52.66
C LEU A 662 -19.65 33.75 52.81
N ILE A 663 -20.36 34.60 53.57
CA ILE A 663 -21.82 34.59 53.71
C ILE A 663 -22.34 35.95 53.24
N ALA A 664 -23.41 35.97 52.46
CA ALA A 664 -24.06 37.17 51.97
C ALA A 664 -25.36 37.44 52.76
N GLU A 665 -25.53 38.64 53.24
CA GLU A 665 -26.80 39.12 53.75
C GLU A 665 -27.62 39.71 52.61
N GLY A 666 -28.69 39.00 52.21
CA GLY A 666 -29.53 39.40 51.02
C GLY A 666 -29.59 38.39 49.91
N GLY A 667 -28.83 37.30 49.94
CA GLY A 667 -29.03 36.08 49.11
C GLY A 667 -28.55 36.14 47.67
N LYS A 668 -28.23 37.27 47.05
CA LYS A 668 -27.72 37.41 45.69
C LYS A 668 -26.52 38.35 45.66
N VAL A 669 -25.56 38.06 44.75
CA VAL A 669 -24.40 38.94 44.50
C VAL A 669 -24.88 40.19 43.75
N GLY A 670 -24.59 41.37 44.27
CA GLY A 670 -24.91 42.62 43.60
C GLY A 670 -24.82 43.84 44.52
N PRO A 671 -25.06 45.04 43.97
CA PRO A 671 -25.04 46.27 44.74
C PRO A 671 -25.98 46.19 45.98
N GLY A 672 -25.52 46.71 47.10
CA GLY A 672 -26.26 46.71 48.37
C GLY A 672 -26.15 45.42 49.22
N THR A 673 -25.42 44.40 48.74
CA THR A 673 -25.20 43.16 49.46
C THR A 673 -24.01 43.30 50.39
N THR A 674 -24.19 42.83 51.67
CA THR A 674 -23.11 42.79 52.68
C THR A 674 -22.54 41.36 52.77
N PHE A 675 -21.23 41.23 52.74
CA PHE A 675 -20.51 39.97 52.85
C PHE A 675 -19.80 39.86 54.17
N LYS A 676 -19.83 38.65 54.77
CA LYS A 676 -19.18 38.35 56.10
C LYS A 676 -18.32 37.09 55.95
N LEU A 677 -17.23 36.99 56.70
CA LEU A 677 -16.47 35.75 56.87
C LEU A 677 -17.31 34.68 57.56
N ASN A 678 -17.22 33.45 57.09
CA ASN A 678 -17.86 32.29 57.71
C ASN A 678 -16.92 31.65 58.74
N TYR A 679 -17.01 32.07 60.00
CA TYR A 679 -16.19 31.50 61.05
C TYR A 679 -16.50 30.03 61.37
N ASP A 680 -17.67 29.54 61.01
CA ASP A 680 -18.05 28.13 61.15
C ASP A 680 -17.75 27.28 59.92
N PHE A 681 -16.88 27.80 59.07
CA PHE A 681 -16.44 27.09 57.86
C PHE A 681 -15.80 25.74 58.19
N LYS A 682 -16.33 24.65 57.60
CA LYS A 682 -15.80 23.29 57.75
C LYS A 682 -15.74 22.59 56.38
N ASN A 683 -14.58 22.01 56.08
CA ASN A 683 -14.41 21.19 54.88
C ASN A 683 -13.59 19.93 55.21
N LYS A 684 -13.85 18.84 54.51
CA LYS A 684 -13.07 17.59 54.66
C LYS A 684 -11.63 17.73 54.16
N LYS A 685 -11.42 18.62 53.18
CA LYS A 685 -10.11 18.89 52.57
C LYS A 685 -9.49 20.14 53.21
N ILE A 686 -8.23 20.05 53.57
CA ILE A 686 -7.47 21.20 54.11
C ILE A 686 -7.10 22.18 52.94
N ARG A 687 -6.81 21.65 51.77
CA ARG A 687 -6.47 22.44 50.58
C ARG A 687 -7.68 22.45 49.64
N ILE A 688 -8.22 23.62 49.36
CA ILE A 688 -9.48 23.84 48.67
C ILE A 688 -9.24 24.74 47.47
N ASN A 689 -9.58 24.26 46.30
CA ASN A 689 -9.47 25.03 45.04
C ASN A 689 -10.77 25.86 44.84
N LEU A 690 -10.65 27.16 44.94
CA LEU A 690 -11.69 28.15 44.63
C LEU A 690 -11.54 28.75 43.22
N ASN A 691 -10.40 28.52 42.55
CA ASN A 691 -10.15 28.99 41.18
C ASN A 691 -10.74 28.03 40.14
N VAL A 692 -12.05 27.86 40.15
CA VAL A 692 -12.78 26.97 39.23
C VAL A 692 -13.53 27.83 38.23
N ALA A 693 -13.22 27.62 36.92
CA ALA A 693 -13.92 28.30 35.83
C ALA A 693 -15.42 27.91 35.81
N GLN A 694 -16.29 28.89 35.67
CA GLN A 694 -17.73 28.64 35.54
C GLN A 694 -18.06 28.13 34.13
N LYS A 695 -19.10 27.26 33.98
CA LYS A 695 -19.55 26.74 32.70
C LYS A 695 -19.98 27.83 31.71
N THR A 696 -20.47 28.97 32.21
CA THR A 696 -20.84 30.16 31.42
C THR A 696 -19.61 30.81 30.79
N GLU A 697 -18.52 30.96 31.55
CA GLU A 697 -17.25 31.49 31.05
C GLU A 697 -16.64 30.62 29.97
N GLN A 698 -16.71 29.30 30.13
CA GLN A 698 -16.21 28.35 29.10
C GLN A 698 -16.98 28.49 27.79
N LYS A 699 -18.31 28.63 27.85
CA LYS A 699 -19.13 28.80 26.61
C LYS A 699 -18.86 30.16 25.93
N GLN A 700 -18.65 31.22 26.69
CA GLN A 700 -18.28 32.53 26.14
C GLN A 700 -16.91 32.48 25.47
N GLU A 701 -15.93 31.87 26.09
CA GLU A 701 -14.60 31.70 25.50
C GLU A 701 -14.60 30.84 24.22
N GLU A 702 -15.43 29.78 24.15
CA GLU A 702 -15.61 29.00 22.96
C GLU A 702 -16.23 29.84 21.80
N ALA A 703 -17.21 30.65 22.10
CA ALA A 703 -17.82 31.57 21.15
C ALA A 703 -16.82 32.62 20.64
N GLU A 704 -16.04 33.25 21.55
CA GLU A 704 -14.97 34.17 21.19
C GLU A 704 -13.90 33.51 20.29
N THR A 705 -13.53 32.25 20.63
CA THR A 705 -12.57 31.51 19.80
C THR A 705 -13.08 31.28 18.39
N ASN A 706 -14.34 30.91 18.24
CA ASN A 706 -14.97 30.73 16.94
C ASN A 706 -15.05 32.05 16.14
N ASN A 707 -15.42 33.16 16.76
CA ASN A 707 -15.43 34.48 16.14
C ASN A 707 -14.03 34.89 15.65
N THR A 708 -13.00 34.64 16.47
CA THR A 708 -11.61 34.92 16.11
C THR A 708 -11.17 34.06 14.91
N ILE A 709 -11.58 32.79 14.85
CA ILE A 709 -11.30 31.92 13.69
C ILE A 709 -11.90 32.47 12.40
N GLU A 710 -13.17 32.91 12.46
CA GLU A 710 -13.83 33.47 11.29
C GLU A 710 -13.16 34.76 10.82
N GLU A 711 -12.74 35.60 11.75
CA GLU A 711 -12.01 36.83 11.43
C GLU A 711 -10.62 36.56 10.83
N ASP A 712 -9.86 35.66 11.43
CA ASP A 712 -8.57 35.26 10.88
C ASP A 712 -8.69 34.63 9.48
N ARG A 713 -9.71 33.80 9.24
CA ARG A 713 -10.00 33.22 7.92
C ARG A 713 -10.28 34.30 6.89
N ARG A 714 -11.07 35.32 7.27
CA ARG A 714 -11.39 36.46 6.39
C ARG A 714 -10.12 37.21 6.00
N ILE A 715 -9.26 37.53 6.99
CA ILE A 715 -7.99 38.25 6.76
C ILE A 715 -7.06 37.40 5.87
N LEU A 716 -6.94 36.10 6.15
CA LEU A 716 -6.12 35.21 5.38
C LEU A 716 -6.59 35.09 3.92
N LEU A 717 -7.91 34.97 3.70
CA LEU A 717 -8.49 34.93 2.35
C LEU A 717 -8.14 36.21 1.58
N GLN A 718 -8.33 37.39 2.18
CA GLN A 718 -7.97 38.67 1.57
C GLN A 718 -6.47 38.74 1.24
N SER A 719 -5.61 38.31 2.17
CA SER A 719 -4.16 38.31 1.98
C SER A 719 -3.71 37.40 0.83
N VAL A 720 -4.32 36.21 0.72
CA VAL A 720 -4.01 35.26 -0.35
C VAL A 720 -4.50 35.76 -1.71
N ILE A 721 -5.71 36.32 -1.77
CA ILE A 721 -6.27 36.94 -2.99
C ILE A 721 -5.36 38.06 -3.49
N VAL A 722 -4.95 38.98 -2.59
CA VAL A 722 -4.03 40.08 -2.93
C VAL A 722 -2.68 39.55 -3.43
N ARG A 723 -2.14 38.51 -2.77
CA ARG A 723 -0.85 37.91 -3.19
C ARG A 723 -0.95 37.29 -4.58
N ILE A 724 -2.03 36.57 -4.89
CA ILE A 724 -2.27 35.97 -6.21
C ILE A 724 -2.39 37.09 -7.25
N MET A 725 -3.24 38.08 -6.98
CA MET A 725 -3.49 39.18 -7.94
C MET A 725 -2.25 40.05 -8.13
N LYS A 726 -1.46 40.32 -7.09
CA LYS A 726 -0.18 41.03 -7.20
C LYS A 726 0.81 40.31 -8.13
N ALA A 727 0.83 38.98 -8.08
CA ALA A 727 1.70 38.16 -8.93
C ALA A 727 1.19 38.08 -10.39
N ARG A 728 -0.13 37.91 -10.56
CA ARG A 728 -0.75 37.66 -11.88
C ARG A 728 -1.16 38.95 -12.64
N LYS A 729 -1.40 40.03 -11.92
CA LYS A 729 -1.86 41.32 -12.40
C LYS A 729 -3.32 41.34 -12.92
N ARG A 730 -3.68 40.37 -13.73
CA ARG A 730 -5.04 40.19 -14.28
C ARG A 730 -5.46 38.74 -14.23
N MET A 731 -6.70 38.44 -13.87
CA MET A 731 -7.23 37.08 -13.81
C MET A 731 -8.76 37.06 -13.89
N LYS A 732 -9.31 35.97 -14.49
CA LYS A 732 -10.74 35.74 -14.46
C LYS A 732 -11.23 35.40 -13.05
N HIS A 733 -12.41 35.85 -12.69
CA HIS A 733 -13.01 35.63 -11.36
C HIS A 733 -13.04 34.14 -10.99
N SER A 734 -13.45 33.25 -11.90
CA SER A 734 -13.50 31.80 -11.66
C SER A 734 -12.13 31.18 -11.41
N GLN A 735 -11.09 31.63 -12.12
CA GLN A 735 -9.71 31.18 -11.94
C GLN A 735 -9.15 31.66 -10.60
N LEU A 736 -9.42 32.92 -10.21
CA LEU A 736 -9.00 33.45 -8.92
C LEU A 736 -9.60 32.66 -7.75
N VAL A 737 -10.88 32.31 -7.83
CA VAL A 737 -11.55 31.47 -6.82
C VAL A 737 -10.85 30.11 -6.73
N SER A 738 -10.60 29.44 -7.86
CA SER A 738 -9.95 28.12 -7.89
C SER A 738 -8.50 28.16 -7.35
N GLU A 739 -7.73 29.19 -7.74
CA GLU A 739 -6.35 29.34 -7.28
C GLU A 739 -6.31 29.68 -5.78
N THR A 740 -7.25 30.51 -5.29
CA THR A 740 -7.40 30.80 -3.85
C THR A 740 -7.70 29.52 -3.05
N ILE A 741 -8.62 28.67 -3.52
CA ILE A 741 -8.92 27.38 -2.88
C ILE A 741 -7.66 26.53 -2.81
N ASN A 742 -6.91 26.42 -3.91
CA ASN A 742 -5.68 25.61 -3.96
C ASN A 742 -4.60 26.08 -2.98
N HIS A 743 -4.47 27.38 -2.76
CA HIS A 743 -3.51 27.93 -1.80
C HIS A 743 -3.88 27.72 -0.33
N ILE A 744 -5.18 27.57 -0.04
CA ILE A 744 -5.68 27.54 1.34
C ILE A 744 -6.09 26.13 1.80
N LYS A 745 -6.38 25.21 0.87
CA LYS A 745 -6.92 23.86 1.17
C LYS A 745 -6.15 23.05 2.23
N ASN A 746 -4.88 23.36 2.44
CA ASN A 746 -4.07 22.68 3.46
C ASN A 746 -4.29 23.20 4.89
N ARG A 747 -4.97 24.35 5.04
CA ARG A 747 -5.27 24.97 6.34
C ARG A 747 -6.74 24.80 6.73
N PHE A 748 -7.64 25.09 5.80
CA PHE A 748 -9.08 24.86 5.91
C PHE A 748 -9.74 24.84 4.52
N VAL A 749 -10.97 24.34 4.45
CA VAL A 749 -11.75 24.33 3.20
C VAL A 749 -12.59 25.63 3.12
N PRO A 750 -12.19 26.61 2.27
CA PRO A 750 -12.91 27.86 2.18
C PRO A 750 -14.25 27.71 1.45
N LYS A 751 -15.31 28.33 1.94
CA LYS A 751 -16.59 28.42 1.22
C LYS A 751 -16.44 29.41 0.07
N VAL A 752 -16.95 29.07 -1.10
CA VAL A 752 -16.91 29.95 -2.29
C VAL A 752 -17.56 31.30 -1.98
N ALA A 753 -18.62 31.34 -1.16
CA ALA A 753 -19.26 32.56 -0.71
C ALA A 753 -18.32 33.50 0.05
N ASP A 754 -17.47 32.96 0.92
CA ASP A 754 -16.51 33.75 1.72
C ASP A 754 -15.38 34.31 0.84
N ILE A 755 -14.93 33.53 -0.17
CA ILE A 755 -13.95 34.01 -1.16
C ILE A 755 -14.56 35.17 -1.97
N LYS A 756 -15.79 35.02 -2.46
CA LYS A 756 -16.50 36.07 -3.18
C LYS A 756 -16.64 37.35 -2.34
N LYS A 757 -17.05 37.20 -1.06
CA LYS A 757 -17.14 38.31 -0.11
C LYS A 757 -15.77 38.95 0.15
N GLY A 758 -14.72 38.17 0.18
CA GLY A 758 -13.32 38.66 0.27
C GLY A 758 -12.93 39.48 -0.94
N ILE A 759 -13.29 39.04 -2.16
CA ILE A 759 -13.04 39.78 -3.39
C ILE A 759 -13.82 41.12 -3.41
N GLU A 760 -15.11 41.10 -3.05
CA GLU A 760 -15.91 42.33 -2.98
C GLU A 760 -15.31 43.34 -1.97
N THR A 761 -14.91 42.87 -0.79
CA THR A 761 -14.25 43.74 0.20
C THR A 761 -12.95 44.34 -0.32
N LEU A 762 -12.18 43.60 -1.18
CA LEU A 762 -10.94 44.11 -1.77
C LEU A 762 -11.22 45.08 -2.94
N LEU A 763 -12.33 44.92 -3.65
CA LEU A 763 -12.83 45.90 -4.63
C LEU A 763 -13.23 47.19 -3.92
N ASP A 764 -14.00 47.12 -2.83
CA ASP A 764 -14.42 48.29 -2.03
C ASP A 764 -13.23 49.04 -1.42
N LYS A 765 -12.13 48.34 -1.13
CA LYS A 765 -10.87 48.92 -0.59
C LYS A 765 -9.89 49.33 -1.67
N GLU A 766 -10.26 49.29 -2.94
CA GLU A 766 -9.43 49.67 -4.08
C GLU A 766 -8.11 48.90 -4.25
N TYR A 767 -8.01 47.69 -3.72
CA TYR A 767 -6.92 46.80 -4.01
C TYR A 767 -7.06 46.07 -5.34
N LEU A 768 -8.31 45.87 -5.76
CA LEU A 768 -8.69 45.25 -7.03
C LEU A 768 -9.64 46.16 -7.79
N GLU A 769 -9.70 45.98 -9.12
CA GLU A 769 -10.68 46.63 -10.02
C GLU A 769 -11.38 45.60 -10.90
N ARG A 770 -12.57 45.90 -11.38
CA ARG A 770 -13.24 45.12 -12.43
C ARG A 770 -12.87 45.72 -13.79
N LEU A 771 -12.22 44.91 -14.62
CA LEU A 771 -11.81 45.28 -15.97
C LEU A 771 -12.94 45.02 -16.97
N ASN A 772 -13.62 43.85 -16.82
CA ASN A 772 -14.78 43.41 -17.58
C ASN A 772 -15.68 42.58 -16.64
N ASP A 773 -16.84 42.11 -17.12
CA ASP A 773 -17.80 41.34 -16.31
C ASP A 773 -17.23 40.12 -15.63
N ASP A 774 -16.16 39.52 -16.16
CA ASP A 774 -15.52 38.27 -15.62
C ASP A 774 -14.03 38.44 -15.29
N GLU A 775 -13.42 39.61 -15.52
CA GLU A 775 -11.99 39.83 -15.32
C GLU A 775 -11.69 40.86 -14.22
N LEU A 776 -10.78 40.53 -13.33
CA LEU A 776 -10.30 41.38 -12.24
C LEU A 776 -8.86 41.81 -12.49
N GLY A 777 -8.54 43.08 -12.16
CA GLY A 777 -7.21 43.66 -12.18
C GLY A 777 -6.69 43.99 -10.80
N TYR A 778 -5.35 44.03 -10.64
CA TYR A 778 -4.70 44.44 -9.41
C TYR A 778 -4.32 45.94 -9.51
N LEU A 779 -4.82 46.75 -8.58
CA LEU A 779 -4.63 48.20 -8.55
C LEU A 779 -3.41 48.64 -7.73
N ALA A 780 -3.16 48.00 -6.55
CA ALA A 780 -2.17 48.44 -5.56
C ALA A 780 -0.76 47.91 -5.83
#